data_0fc58e3b9ec66696bd1e5a74b84cdbf2
#
_entry.id   0fc58e3b9ec66696bd1e5a74b84cdbf2
#
_cell.length_a   1.000
_cell.length_b   1.000
_cell.length_c   1.000
_cell.angle_alpha   90.00
_cell.angle_beta   90.00
_cell.angle_gamma   90.00
#
_symmetry.space_group_name_H-M   'P 1'
#
loop_
_entity.id
_entity.type
_entity.pdbx_description
1 polymer ?
#
loop_
_entity_poly.entity_id
_entity_poly.type
_entity_poly.pdbx_seq_one_letter_code
_entity_poly.pdbx_strand_id
1 'polypeptide(L)'
;MNNSSDKKGRKIASYIIPGIITLLVMVFVLIVKGIWPFGSNRIDLFDNMQQVAPLYAHLWDAMHGNASVWFDWYTGLGTNVSMSISAFSMFSPFNLLLYLCPRDYILEFISILTLVKMFVMSVTMYAFLNRRYKKLTYKTKVIFALAYTFCGYVLLYASCFTPWMDIVALFPLLMMSLDVMEKTGKKFFYILMLALLFVINYYISAMSVVYILLAGGMYIIFRCDKEERRKCAWNLGIGTFTGIGLSAFVLLPVFSQLSQSQRTGNSLSLVQQYMSWISNPTFRSFSLGEFERIMMFYGMGIFLVLIFTGIHRSRKLPRYKMDIDLRKRNWYAVSLFAIMAIQAVAEGTNIMWHFGSYNGYTLRNGFIIAFTFICLAAMYADTIVADSKEDKKKNIILSAVCVVVCVAFALGYKYIPVNSYERAFAFFIAVFVIMLVVHIINVIVRKDGYGINSIIRLMAVEIIIGAIAMTGPPKFYTYTPYQYGDYVQLAVEAANNLEIASSPVDRITNPDLSLNANYPLVMKRGAMSSFTAALQKESQKQTVRWGHSKYFLWMLDSGNTVFSDALIHVTEAVNVNRLDSSLYTLKKVGTDGCQYKLYTANYQLPFAMVTDSSVKNVDFNKDFTKNEATMSAESEDYNDNNCSKDWIYMHNIMYSALSHDSSGIVTEYGTLTDTKEITVNNNQVAEDNIASDNLEDYRTTQNKHIIQTYKDSVTGTKAVYMSVTDRKIGDSDANVSNLFRSVKITVNGKEIAIPTIGNVKNKYYTTDYNNGLIYLGTFYDEDIEVQVEYTRPYDSAGNVITDKSIVTIAGIDLNKMQSLCDKYADKQSDVTYTNNSVTIKVDGSGNDNYAIIPIIKSDNWTVTVNGVKCDTDEIAGIFTGVNINDGSNEIVFTFKPSGRNAGTIISLIILIVMIVLMVIDHKRGINVPQWLGMCASGVYFAIIAVLAVVMFAIPLVASVIANIQYIL
;
A
#
# COMPACT_ATOMS: atom_id res chain seq x y z
N MET A 1 -35.93 -24.94 34.82
CA MET A 1 -34.60 -24.78 34.18
C MET A 1 -34.65 -24.57 32.65
N ASN A 2 -35.57 -25.19 31.89
CA ASN A 2 -35.66 -25.06 30.42
C ASN A 2 -35.94 -23.63 29.89
N ASN A 3 -36.71 -22.79 30.61
CA ASN A 3 -37.11 -21.47 30.14
C ASN A 3 -35.97 -20.41 30.15
N SER A 4 -34.93 -20.57 30.95
CA SER A 4 -33.81 -19.63 31.01
C SER A 4 -32.73 -19.91 29.94
N SER A 5 -32.49 -21.21 29.62
CA SER A 5 -31.56 -21.63 28.56
C SER A 5 -32.09 -21.25 27.19
N ASP A 6 -33.40 -21.42 26.93
CA ASP A 6 -34.06 -21.06 25.69
C ASP A 6 -34.04 -19.56 25.43
N LYS A 7 -34.24 -18.74 26.49
CA LYS A 7 -34.09 -17.28 26.37
C LYS A 7 -32.66 -16.84 26.10
N LYS A 8 -31.67 -17.52 26.69
CA LYS A 8 -30.24 -17.24 26.46
C LYS A 8 -29.83 -17.64 25.04
N GLY A 9 -30.27 -18.82 24.56
CA GLY A 9 -30.04 -19.29 23.20
C GLY A 9 -30.61 -18.33 22.14
N ARG A 10 -31.88 -17.92 22.27
CA ARG A 10 -32.52 -16.93 21.37
C ARG A 10 -31.80 -15.58 21.38
N LYS A 11 -31.26 -15.14 22.52
CA LYS A 11 -30.50 -13.90 22.61
C LYS A 11 -29.16 -14.00 21.87
N ILE A 12 -28.42 -15.11 22.02
CA ILE A 12 -27.17 -15.34 21.28
C ILE A 12 -27.44 -15.40 19.78
N ALA A 13 -28.43 -16.18 19.35
CA ALA A 13 -28.82 -16.28 17.94
C ALA A 13 -29.10 -14.91 17.31
N SER A 14 -29.76 -13.99 18.05
CA SER A 14 -30.06 -12.65 17.51
C SER A 14 -28.81 -11.83 17.17
N TYR A 15 -27.66 -12.09 17.79
CA TYR A 15 -26.40 -11.41 17.47
C TYR A 15 -25.69 -12.03 16.26
N ILE A 16 -25.85 -13.34 16.04
CA ILE A 16 -25.16 -14.08 14.98
C ILE A 16 -25.89 -13.98 13.64
N ILE A 17 -27.22 -13.83 13.63
CA ILE A 17 -28.05 -13.77 12.42
C ILE A 17 -27.56 -12.75 11.39
N PRO A 18 -27.17 -11.49 11.72
CA PRO A 18 -26.62 -10.56 10.73
C PRO A 18 -25.38 -11.13 10.02
N GLY A 19 -24.48 -11.79 10.75
CA GLY A 19 -23.31 -12.44 10.19
C GLY A 19 -23.66 -13.59 9.26
N ILE A 20 -24.64 -14.42 9.61
CA ILE A 20 -25.11 -15.51 8.74
C ILE A 20 -25.70 -14.95 7.45
N ILE A 21 -26.51 -13.90 7.54
CA ILE A 21 -27.07 -13.24 6.34
C ILE A 21 -25.94 -12.70 5.45
N THR A 22 -24.92 -12.08 6.05
CA THR A 22 -23.72 -11.61 5.32
C THR A 22 -23.06 -12.75 4.56
N LEU A 23 -22.81 -13.87 5.20
CA LEU A 23 -22.22 -15.04 4.52
C LEU A 23 -23.10 -15.59 3.40
N LEU A 24 -24.42 -15.67 3.60
CA LEU A 24 -25.36 -16.11 2.55
C LEU A 24 -25.33 -15.19 1.33
N VAL A 25 -25.30 -13.86 1.55
CA VAL A 25 -25.17 -12.90 0.46
C VAL A 25 -23.84 -13.09 -0.27
N MET A 26 -22.75 -13.20 0.47
CA MET A 26 -21.43 -13.38 -0.15
C MET A 26 -21.30 -14.71 -0.89
N VAL A 27 -21.78 -15.81 -0.35
CA VAL A 27 -21.81 -17.13 -1.06
C VAL A 27 -22.59 -17.01 -2.36
N PHE A 28 -23.74 -16.33 -2.34
CA PHE A 28 -24.52 -16.06 -3.56
C PHE A 28 -23.69 -15.25 -4.58
N VAL A 29 -22.98 -14.23 -4.15
CA VAL A 29 -22.09 -13.41 -5.02
C VAL A 29 -20.96 -14.27 -5.60
N LEU A 30 -20.31 -15.09 -4.77
CA LEU A 30 -19.24 -15.99 -5.23
C LEU A 30 -19.73 -16.94 -6.34
N ILE A 31 -20.92 -17.54 -6.16
CA ILE A 31 -21.54 -18.42 -7.16
C ILE A 31 -21.83 -17.64 -8.46
N VAL A 32 -22.49 -16.48 -8.36
CA VAL A 32 -22.89 -15.69 -9.53
C VAL A 32 -21.68 -15.22 -10.33
N LYS A 33 -20.59 -14.86 -9.66
CA LYS A 33 -19.35 -14.38 -10.30
C LYS A 33 -18.36 -15.48 -10.67
N GLY A 34 -18.63 -16.75 -10.31
CA GLY A 34 -17.67 -17.84 -10.50
C GLY A 34 -16.36 -17.61 -9.75
N ILE A 35 -16.46 -17.09 -8.52
CA ILE A 35 -15.28 -16.87 -7.66
C ILE A 35 -15.03 -18.15 -6.85
N TRP A 36 -13.77 -18.46 -6.60
CA TRP A 36 -13.37 -19.58 -5.76
C TRP A 36 -14.17 -19.63 -4.44
N PRO A 37 -14.66 -20.78 -3.98
CA PRO A 37 -14.48 -22.14 -4.52
C PRO A 37 -15.49 -22.53 -5.62
N PHE A 38 -16.31 -21.63 -6.13
CA PHE A 38 -17.36 -21.90 -7.13
C PHE A 38 -16.94 -21.62 -8.58
N GLY A 39 -15.67 -21.32 -8.81
CA GLY A 39 -15.07 -21.08 -10.11
C GLY A 39 -13.61 -20.67 -10.01
N SER A 40 -13.01 -20.26 -11.12
CA SER A 40 -11.60 -19.88 -11.22
C SER A 40 -11.28 -18.43 -10.90
N ASN A 41 -12.32 -17.56 -10.78
CA ASN A 41 -12.10 -16.16 -10.45
C ASN A 41 -11.71 -16.00 -8.98
N ARG A 42 -11.05 -14.87 -8.61
CA ARG A 42 -10.65 -14.55 -7.24
C ARG A 42 -11.34 -13.28 -6.75
N ILE A 43 -11.45 -13.09 -5.43
CA ILE A 43 -11.89 -11.84 -4.83
C ILE A 43 -10.79 -10.80 -4.93
N ASP A 44 -9.55 -11.23 -4.75
CA ASP A 44 -8.39 -10.40 -4.48
C ASP A 44 -7.88 -9.68 -5.73
N LEU A 45 -7.51 -8.40 -5.53
CA LEU A 45 -7.02 -7.48 -6.55
C LEU A 45 -5.85 -6.66 -5.99
N PHE A 46 -5.04 -6.09 -6.87
CA PHE A 46 -4.00 -5.10 -6.57
C PHE A 46 -3.11 -5.50 -5.39
N ASP A 47 -3.10 -4.69 -4.32
CA ASP A 47 -2.22 -4.85 -3.17
C ASP A 47 -2.47 -6.12 -2.37
N ASN A 48 -3.69 -6.70 -2.42
CA ASN A 48 -3.93 -8.02 -1.81
C ASN A 48 -3.03 -9.09 -2.43
N MET A 49 -2.75 -8.99 -3.72
CA MET A 49 -1.93 -9.96 -4.44
C MET A 49 -0.46 -9.59 -4.46
N GLN A 50 -0.16 -8.29 -4.67
CA GLN A 50 1.21 -7.81 -4.83
C GLN A 50 1.97 -7.68 -3.51
N GLN A 51 1.26 -7.36 -2.41
CA GLN A 51 1.87 -7.08 -1.11
C GLN A 51 1.33 -7.99 0.00
N VAL A 52 -0.01 -8.05 0.17
CA VAL A 52 -0.61 -8.73 1.32
C VAL A 52 -0.32 -10.23 1.27
N ALA A 53 -0.54 -10.90 0.15
CA ALA A 53 -0.32 -12.33 0.04
C ALA A 53 1.16 -12.74 0.23
N PRO A 54 2.16 -12.09 -0.39
CA PRO A 54 3.57 -12.37 -0.10
C PRO A 54 3.96 -12.09 1.36
N LEU A 55 3.48 -11.00 1.96
CA LEU A 55 3.75 -10.70 3.37
C LEU A 55 3.05 -11.68 4.32
N TYR A 56 1.89 -12.21 3.94
CA TYR A 56 1.22 -13.26 4.71
C TYR A 56 1.92 -14.63 4.55
N ALA A 57 2.60 -14.87 3.43
CA ALA A 57 3.52 -16.01 3.31
C ALA A 57 4.68 -15.89 4.29
N HIS A 58 5.28 -14.71 4.41
CA HIS A 58 6.28 -14.43 5.44
C HIS A 58 5.73 -14.56 6.86
N LEU A 59 4.51 -14.05 7.13
CA LEU A 59 3.86 -14.22 8.42
C LEU A 59 3.61 -15.70 8.74
N TRP A 60 3.18 -16.48 7.76
CA TRP A 60 3.01 -17.92 7.90
C TRP A 60 4.31 -18.60 8.29
N ASP A 61 5.39 -18.27 7.61
CA ASP A 61 6.74 -18.77 7.94
C ASP A 61 7.15 -18.37 9.37
N ALA A 62 6.88 -17.12 9.78
CA ALA A 62 7.16 -16.65 11.14
C ALA A 62 6.33 -17.38 12.20
N MET A 63 5.05 -17.64 11.95
CA MET A 63 4.17 -18.39 12.86
C MET A 63 4.61 -19.85 13.04
N HIS A 64 5.27 -20.43 12.04
CA HIS A 64 5.83 -21.79 12.10
C HIS A 64 7.30 -21.82 12.55
N GLY A 65 7.86 -20.66 12.98
CA GLY A 65 9.22 -20.58 13.52
C GLY A 65 10.34 -20.51 12.46
N ASN A 66 9.98 -20.36 11.18
CA ASN A 66 10.91 -20.37 10.05
C ASN A 66 11.36 -18.98 9.59
N ALA A 67 10.80 -17.91 10.18
CA ALA A 67 11.15 -16.52 9.88
C ALA A 67 11.03 -15.63 11.11
N SER A 68 11.64 -14.43 11.06
CA SER A 68 11.42 -13.39 12.07
C SER A 68 10.19 -12.57 11.75
N VAL A 69 9.37 -12.24 12.77
CA VAL A 69 8.25 -11.30 12.61
C VAL A 69 8.74 -9.87 12.31
N TRP A 70 10.00 -9.53 12.68
CA TRP A 70 10.54 -8.17 12.61
C TRP A 70 11.47 -7.95 11.43
N PHE A 71 11.94 -9.02 10.80
CA PHE A 71 12.95 -8.97 9.75
C PHE A 71 12.69 -10.03 8.68
N ASP A 72 12.82 -9.62 7.43
CA ASP A 72 12.75 -10.48 6.26
C ASP A 72 14.13 -10.56 5.59
N TRP A 73 14.62 -11.77 5.37
CA TRP A 73 15.87 -12.03 4.70
C TRP A 73 15.80 -12.03 3.18
N TYR A 74 14.58 -12.20 2.60
CA TYR A 74 14.45 -12.54 1.20
C TYR A 74 14.33 -11.32 0.29
N THR A 75 13.75 -10.22 0.73
CA THR A 75 13.55 -9.02 -0.09
C THR A 75 14.60 -7.94 0.19
N GLY A 76 15.03 -7.21 -0.84
CA GLY A 76 15.84 -5.99 -0.71
C GLY A 76 17.17 -6.17 0.02
N LEU A 77 17.84 -7.30 -0.15
CA LEU A 77 19.08 -7.69 0.56
C LEU A 77 18.92 -7.85 2.09
N GLY A 78 17.69 -8.05 2.54
CA GLY A 78 17.28 -8.08 3.95
C GLY A 78 16.57 -6.81 4.38
N THR A 79 15.31 -6.95 4.77
CA THR A 79 14.41 -5.80 5.03
C THR A 79 13.85 -5.82 6.46
N ASN A 80 13.91 -4.66 7.13
CA ASN A 80 13.14 -4.41 8.34
C ASN A 80 11.64 -4.37 7.99
N VAL A 81 10.83 -5.24 8.58
CA VAL A 81 9.39 -5.33 8.33
C VAL A 81 8.51 -4.73 9.44
N SER A 82 9.10 -3.99 10.40
CA SER A 82 8.37 -3.40 11.53
C SER A 82 7.16 -2.56 11.09
N MET A 83 7.30 -1.74 10.05
CA MET A 83 6.20 -0.97 9.50
C MET A 83 5.17 -1.86 8.81
N SER A 84 5.61 -2.89 8.08
CA SER A 84 4.73 -3.84 7.40
C SER A 84 3.85 -4.61 8.40
N ILE A 85 4.37 -4.95 9.59
CA ILE A 85 3.60 -5.58 10.67
C ILE A 85 2.29 -4.83 10.92
N SER A 86 2.38 -3.52 11.07
CA SER A 86 1.21 -2.69 11.38
C SER A 86 0.47 -2.18 10.14
N ALA A 87 1.16 -1.90 9.02
CA ALA A 87 0.52 -1.46 7.80
C ALA A 87 -0.36 -2.55 7.18
N PHE A 88 0.08 -3.81 7.24
CA PHE A 88 -0.61 -4.99 6.69
C PHE A 88 -1.34 -5.82 7.75
N SER A 89 -1.54 -5.25 8.95
CA SER A 89 -2.29 -5.88 10.05
C SER A 89 -1.78 -7.28 10.41
N MET A 90 -0.47 -7.53 10.38
CA MET A 90 0.10 -8.85 10.63
C MET A 90 -0.24 -9.38 12.04
N PHE A 91 -0.32 -8.49 13.05
CA PHE A 91 -0.72 -8.85 14.41
C PHE A 91 -2.24 -8.88 14.63
N SER A 92 -3.01 -8.97 13.56
CA SER A 92 -4.45 -9.12 13.66
C SER A 92 -4.85 -10.46 14.26
N PRO A 93 -5.84 -10.51 15.18
CA PRO A 93 -6.36 -11.77 15.68
C PRO A 93 -7.00 -12.64 14.60
N PHE A 94 -7.46 -12.05 13.49
CA PHE A 94 -7.97 -12.80 12.35
C PHE A 94 -6.89 -13.63 11.67
N ASN A 95 -5.65 -13.15 11.68
CA ASN A 95 -4.52 -13.84 11.06
C ASN A 95 -4.07 -15.10 11.84
N LEU A 96 -4.57 -15.32 13.08
CA LEU A 96 -4.36 -16.59 13.77
C LEU A 96 -4.94 -17.77 12.98
N LEU A 97 -5.95 -17.52 12.15
CA LEU A 97 -6.50 -18.54 11.26
C LEU A 97 -5.51 -18.96 10.16
N LEU A 98 -4.53 -18.14 9.83
CA LEU A 98 -3.50 -18.45 8.85
C LEU A 98 -2.68 -19.68 9.24
N TYR A 99 -2.55 -19.96 10.55
CA TYR A 99 -1.86 -21.15 11.05
C TYR A 99 -2.49 -22.45 10.55
N LEU A 100 -3.78 -22.44 10.19
CA LEU A 100 -4.52 -23.59 9.68
C LEU A 100 -4.47 -23.72 8.15
N CYS A 101 -3.91 -22.74 7.45
CA CYS A 101 -3.85 -22.70 5.99
C CYS A 101 -2.55 -23.34 5.50
N PRO A 102 -2.55 -24.20 4.47
CA PRO A 102 -1.33 -24.57 3.80
C PRO A 102 -0.70 -23.33 3.12
N ARG A 103 0.62 -23.19 3.16
CA ARG A 103 1.35 -22.02 2.71
C ARG A 103 1.04 -21.62 1.25
N ASP A 104 0.92 -22.61 0.37
CA ASP A 104 0.69 -22.40 -1.06
C ASP A 104 -0.73 -21.91 -1.40
N TYR A 105 -1.65 -21.93 -0.42
CA TYR A 105 -3.06 -21.52 -0.56
C TYR A 105 -3.38 -20.19 0.13
N ILE A 106 -2.37 -19.32 0.31
CA ILE A 106 -2.54 -18.04 1.03
C ILE A 106 -3.50 -17.10 0.30
N LEU A 107 -3.55 -17.10 -1.02
CA LEU A 107 -4.52 -16.29 -1.79
C LEU A 107 -5.97 -16.74 -1.52
N GLU A 108 -6.22 -18.03 -1.55
CA GLU A 108 -7.53 -18.61 -1.21
C GLU A 108 -7.91 -18.28 0.24
N PHE A 109 -6.92 -18.32 1.12
CA PHE A 109 -7.11 -17.97 2.53
C PHE A 109 -7.50 -16.50 2.72
N ILE A 110 -6.90 -15.55 1.98
CA ILE A 110 -7.27 -14.13 2.03
C ILE A 110 -8.74 -13.94 1.66
N SER A 111 -9.22 -14.66 0.66
CA SER A 111 -10.64 -14.66 0.29
C SER A 111 -11.53 -15.15 1.45
N ILE A 112 -11.18 -16.25 2.12
CA ILE A 112 -11.88 -16.75 3.30
C ILE A 112 -11.83 -15.72 4.43
N LEU A 113 -10.65 -15.14 4.67
CA LEU A 113 -10.43 -14.16 5.72
C LEU A 113 -11.30 -12.92 5.51
N THR A 114 -11.47 -12.47 4.27
CA THR A 114 -12.37 -11.38 3.91
C THR A 114 -13.82 -11.69 4.30
N LEU A 115 -14.30 -12.91 4.03
CA LEU A 115 -15.64 -13.34 4.44
C LEU A 115 -15.80 -13.37 5.96
N VAL A 116 -14.80 -13.87 6.69
CA VAL A 116 -14.81 -13.88 8.17
C VAL A 116 -14.86 -12.46 8.72
N LYS A 117 -14.06 -11.54 8.17
CA LYS A 117 -14.07 -10.12 8.59
C LYS A 117 -15.44 -9.48 8.33
N MET A 118 -16.05 -9.71 7.18
CA MET A 118 -17.40 -9.20 6.86
C MET A 118 -18.48 -9.79 7.80
N PHE A 119 -18.39 -11.08 8.14
CA PHE A 119 -19.25 -11.68 9.17
C PHE A 119 -19.13 -10.93 10.49
N VAL A 120 -17.90 -10.70 10.97
CA VAL A 120 -17.64 -9.99 12.23
C VAL A 120 -18.11 -8.55 12.17
N MET A 121 -17.95 -7.83 11.03
CA MET A 121 -18.45 -6.45 10.84
C MET A 121 -19.94 -6.36 11.15
N SER A 122 -20.77 -7.22 10.59
CA SER A 122 -22.21 -7.18 10.80
C SER A 122 -22.61 -7.56 12.24
N VAL A 123 -21.91 -8.51 12.85
CA VAL A 123 -22.14 -8.91 14.26
C VAL A 123 -21.79 -7.76 15.21
N THR A 124 -20.63 -7.13 15.04
CA THR A 124 -20.15 -6.05 15.92
C THR A 124 -21.00 -4.79 15.76
N MET A 125 -21.37 -4.46 14.52
CA MET A 125 -22.26 -3.31 14.26
C MET A 125 -23.66 -3.54 14.84
N TYR A 126 -24.22 -4.74 14.70
CA TYR A 126 -25.46 -5.08 15.35
C TYR A 126 -25.38 -4.99 16.89
N ALA A 127 -24.29 -5.49 17.47
CA ALA A 127 -24.06 -5.42 18.92
C ALA A 127 -24.03 -3.95 19.41
N PHE A 128 -23.31 -3.07 18.70
CA PHE A 128 -23.27 -1.65 18.98
C PHE A 128 -24.67 -0.99 18.88
N LEU A 129 -25.38 -1.21 17.77
CA LEU A 129 -26.73 -0.66 17.56
C LEU A 129 -27.70 -1.16 18.62
N ASN A 130 -27.63 -2.44 18.98
CA ASN A 130 -28.49 -3.02 20.00
C ASN A 130 -28.22 -2.47 21.40
N ARG A 131 -26.99 -2.10 21.69
CA ARG A 131 -26.64 -1.45 22.96
C ARG A 131 -27.04 0.03 22.99
N ARG A 132 -26.74 0.80 21.96
CA ARG A 132 -26.88 2.27 21.95
C ARG A 132 -28.29 2.74 21.60
N TYR A 133 -28.96 2.11 20.64
CA TYR A 133 -30.24 2.58 20.07
C TYR A 133 -31.40 1.62 20.43
N LYS A 134 -31.92 1.78 21.65
CA LYS A 134 -32.99 0.91 22.19
C LYS A 134 -34.34 1.06 21.48
N LYS A 135 -34.62 2.22 20.89
CA LYS A 135 -35.88 2.50 20.18
C LYS A 135 -35.95 1.81 18.82
N LEU A 136 -34.82 1.43 18.21
CA LEU A 136 -34.81 0.69 16.93
C LEU A 136 -35.36 -0.73 17.11
N THR A 137 -36.16 -1.17 16.15
CA THR A 137 -36.63 -2.57 16.09
C THR A 137 -35.50 -3.53 15.77
N TYR A 138 -35.66 -4.81 16.06
CA TYR A 138 -34.70 -5.86 15.71
C TYR A 138 -34.36 -5.82 14.21
N LYS A 139 -35.38 -5.79 13.34
CA LYS A 139 -35.22 -5.78 11.87
C LYS A 139 -34.44 -4.56 11.38
N THR A 140 -34.71 -3.39 11.96
CA THR A 140 -33.97 -2.16 11.64
C THR A 140 -32.49 -2.27 12.01
N LYS A 141 -32.18 -2.84 13.19
CA LYS A 141 -30.80 -3.04 13.63
C LYS A 141 -30.03 -3.99 12.73
N VAL A 142 -30.70 -5.09 12.29
CA VAL A 142 -30.10 -6.06 11.36
C VAL A 142 -29.78 -5.40 10.00
N ILE A 143 -30.75 -4.73 9.38
CA ILE A 143 -30.51 -4.13 8.06
C ILE A 143 -29.49 -2.98 8.12
N PHE A 144 -29.42 -2.21 9.19
CA PHE A 144 -28.42 -1.18 9.41
C PHE A 144 -27.04 -1.77 9.61
N ALA A 145 -26.94 -2.92 10.30
CA ALA A 145 -25.68 -3.64 10.43
C ALA A 145 -25.18 -4.20 9.07
N LEU A 146 -26.08 -4.74 8.27
CA LEU A 146 -25.78 -5.17 6.91
C LEU A 146 -25.36 -4.00 6.02
N ALA A 147 -26.02 -2.85 6.13
CA ALA A 147 -25.64 -1.64 5.39
C ALA A 147 -24.23 -1.14 5.73
N TYR A 148 -23.79 -1.29 6.96
CA TYR A 148 -22.40 -1.02 7.34
C TYR A 148 -21.43 -1.99 6.67
N THR A 149 -21.74 -3.27 6.68
CA THR A 149 -20.90 -4.33 6.11
C THR A 149 -20.82 -4.25 4.58
N PHE A 150 -21.90 -3.83 3.91
CA PHE A 150 -21.98 -3.69 2.45
C PHE A 150 -21.98 -2.22 2.01
N CYS A 151 -21.38 -1.31 2.79
CA CYS A 151 -21.20 0.07 2.38
C CYS A 151 -20.16 0.18 1.26
N GLY A 152 -20.20 1.28 0.52
CA GLY A 152 -19.32 1.52 -0.62
C GLY A 152 -17.83 1.34 -0.29
N TYR A 153 -17.38 1.75 0.91
CA TYR A 153 -16.02 1.54 1.37
C TYR A 153 -15.61 0.05 1.39
N VAL A 154 -16.42 -0.79 2.04
CA VAL A 154 -16.12 -2.22 2.15
C VAL A 154 -16.18 -2.90 0.80
N LEU A 155 -17.21 -2.59 0.00
CA LEU A 155 -17.35 -3.14 -1.34
C LEU A 155 -16.19 -2.78 -2.28
N LEU A 156 -15.65 -1.54 -2.13
CA LEU A 156 -14.55 -1.06 -2.95
C LEU A 156 -13.19 -1.63 -2.49
N TYR A 157 -12.92 -1.58 -1.18
CA TYR A 157 -11.57 -1.80 -0.68
C TYR A 157 -11.31 -3.19 -0.10
N ALA A 158 -12.32 -4.00 0.19
CA ALA A 158 -12.11 -5.34 0.72
C ALA A 158 -11.34 -6.25 -0.27
N SER A 159 -11.62 -6.09 -1.57
CA SER A 159 -10.92 -6.83 -2.63
C SER A 159 -9.51 -6.31 -2.90
N CYS A 160 -9.22 -5.04 -2.61
CA CYS A 160 -7.95 -4.40 -2.92
C CYS A 160 -6.96 -4.45 -1.74
N PHE A 161 -7.45 -4.30 -0.50
CA PHE A 161 -6.62 -4.22 0.69
C PHE A 161 -7.34 -4.77 1.94
N THR A 162 -7.42 -6.08 2.05
CA THR A 162 -8.05 -6.83 3.16
C THR A 162 -7.56 -6.44 4.57
N PRO A 163 -6.30 -6.00 4.81
CA PRO A 163 -5.84 -5.61 6.14
C PRO A 163 -6.63 -4.46 6.78
N TRP A 164 -7.17 -3.51 6.01
CA TRP A 164 -7.98 -2.43 6.59
C TRP A 164 -9.31 -2.93 7.16
N MET A 165 -9.81 -4.04 6.64
CA MET A 165 -11.07 -4.64 7.07
C MET A 165 -11.05 -5.11 8.52
N ASP A 166 -9.87 -5.31 9.12
CA ASP A 166 -9.72 -5.62 10.54
C ASP A 166 -10.25 -4.48 11.42
N ILE A 167 -9.82 -3.26 11.10
CA ILE A 167 -10.26 -2.08 11.84
C ILE A 167 -11.75 -1.83 11.60
N VAL A 168 -12.23 -1.98 10.36
CA VAL A 168 -13.66 -1.84 10.03
C VAL A 168 -14.51 -2.82 10.84
N ALA A 169 -14.06 -4.07 10.97
CA ALA A 169 -14.76 -5.11 11.74
C ALA A 169 -14.79 -4.82 13.24
N LEU A 170 -13.73 -4.23 13.80
CA LEU A 170 -13.58 -3.98 15.22
C LEU A 170 -14.00 -2.57 15.64
N PHE A 171 -14.14 -1.63 14.70
CA PHE A 171 -14.51 -0.24 15.00
C PHE A 171 -15.84 -0.10 15.76
N PRO A 172 -16.93 -0.84 15.45
CA PRO A 172 -18.15 -0.79 16.26
C PRO A 172 -17.94 -1.23 17.70
N LEU A 173 -16.99 -2.14 18.00
CA LEU A 173 -16.62 -2.53 19.37
C LEU A 173 -15.86 -1.41 20.08
N LEU A 174 -14.97 -0.70 19.37
CA LEU A 174 -14.32 0.50 19.91
C LEU A 174 -15.37 1.55 20.30
N MET A 175 -16.35 1.82 19.43
CA MET A 175 -17.43 2.76 19.73
C MET A 175 -18.37 2.26 20.84
N MET A 176 -18.57 0.95 20.94
CA MET A 176 -19.30 0.35 22.05
C MET A 176 -18.53 0.49 23.37
N SER A 177 -17.21 0.42 23.36
CA SER A 177 -16.37 0.64 24.55
C SER A 177 -16.44 2.08 25.05
N LEU A 178 -16.56 3.06 24.13
CA LEU A 178 -16.83 4.46 24.47
C LEU A 178 -18.22 4.64 25.12
N ASP A 179 -19.27 3.97 24.61
CA ASP A 179 -20.61 3.97 25.23
C ASP A 179 -20.58 3.34 26.64
N VAL A 180 -19.74 2.32 26.86
CA VAL A 180 -19.52 1.78 28.22
C VAL A 180 -18.84 2.81 29.10
N MET A 181 -17.79 3.45 28.64
CA MET A 181 -17.03 4.45 29.39
C MET A 181 -17.90 5.67 29.76
N GLU A 182 -18.71 6.16 28.82
CA GLU A 182 -19.66 7.25 29.03
C GLU A 182 -20.62 6.92 30.16
N LYS A 183 -21.25 5.72 30.13
CA LYS A 183 -22.30 5.35 31.09
C LYS A 183 -21.78 4.91 32.46
N THR A 184 -20.58 4.37 32.52
CA THR A 184 -20.06 3.73 33.75
C THR A 184 -18.82 4.40 34.31
N GLY A 185 -18.20 5.31 33.58
CA GLY A 185 -16.90 5.92 33.90
C GLY A 185 -15.69 4.96 33.76
N LYS A 186 -15.94 3.68 33.48
CA LYS A 186 -14.90 2.65 33.41
C LYS A 186 -14.18 2.69 32.04
N LYS A 187 -12.87 2.94 32.03
CA LYS A 187 -12.07 3.18 30.82
C LYS A 187 -11.41 1.92 30.27
N PHE A 188 -11.30 0.86 31.05
CA PHE A 188 -10.47 -0.30 30.73
C PHE A 188 -10.79 -0.92 29.36
N PHE A 189 -12.07 -1.12 29.07
CA PHE A 189 -12.48 -1.70 27.78
C PHE A 189 -12.11 -0.80 26.60
N TYR A 190 -12.24 0.53 26.75
CA TYR A 190 -11.85 1.49 25.74
C TYR A 190 -10.33 1.47 25.50
N ILE A 191 -9.52 1.50 26.58
CA ILE A 191 -8.06 1.46 26.52
C ILE A 191 -7.59 0.21 25.80
N LEU A 192 -8.11 -0.96 26.17
CA LEU A 192 -7.72 -2.22 25.53
C LEU A 192 -8.12 -2.30 24.06
N MET A 193 -9.35 -1.89 23.73
CA MET A 193 -9.80 -1.88 22.34
C MET A 193 -8.96 -0.93 21.48
N LEU A 194 -8.66 0.26 22.00
CA LEU A 194 -7.84 1.22 21.26
C LEU A 194 -6.40 0.70 21.07
N ALA A 195 -5.80 0.14 22.13
CA ALA A 195 -4.47 -0.47 22.07
C ALA A 195 -4.44 -1.61 21.04
N LEU A 196 -5.44 -2.49 21.07
CA LEU A 196 -5.57 -3.58 20.08
C LEU A 196 -5.62 -3.05 18.65
N LEU A 197 -6.41 -2.01 18.38
CA LEU A 197 -6.50 -1.43 17.04
C LEU A 197 -5.15 -0.83 16.58
N PHE A 198 -4.41 -0.16 17.46
CA PHE A 198 -3.07 0.35 17.14
C PHE A 198 -2.05 -0.75 16.91
N VAL A 199 -2.14 -1.86 17.62
CA VAL A 199 -1.30 -3.04 17.39
C VAL A 199 -1.63 -3.67 16.03
N ILE A 200 -2.90 -3.71 15.64
CA ILE A 200 -3.34 -4.24 14.34
C ILE A 200 -2.91 -3.32 13.20
N ASN A 201 -3.30 -2.05 13.24
CA ASN A 201 -3.03 -1.09 12.15
C ASN A 201 -2.94 0.33 12.70
N TYR A 202 -1.72 0.87 12.80
CA TYR A 202 -1.49 2.20 13.36
C TYR A 202 -2.18 3.31 12.56
N TYR A 203 -2.16 3.19 11.22
CA TYR A 203 -2.58 4.26 10.32
C TYR A 203 -4.11 4.49 10.35
N ILE A 204 -4.89 3.43 10.15
CA ILE A 204 -6.36 3.51 10.20
C ILE A 204 -6.84 3.77 11.64
N SER A 205 -6.11 3.27 12.65
CA SER A 205 -6.41 3.55 14.05
C SER A 205 -6.18 5.02 14.42
N ALA A 206 -5.14 5.66 13.87
CA ALA A 206 -4.92 7.09 14.04
C ALA A 206 -6.08 7.93 13.46
N MET A 207 -6.59 7.57 12.27
CA MET A 207 -7.81 8.18 11.72
C MET A 207 -9.02 7.99 12.65
N SER A 208 -9.15 6.78 13.22
CA SER A 208 -10.21 6.50 14.20
C SER A 208 -10.10 7.38 15.45
N VAL A 209 -8.87 7.65 15.93
CA VAL A 209 -8.63 8.58 17.05
C VAL A 209 -9.02 10.01 16.68
N VAL A 210 -8.63 10.49 15.49
CA VAL A 210 -9.05 11.82 15.01
C VAL A 210 -10.57 11.94 15.02
N TYR A 211 -11.28 10.92 14.52
CA TYR A 211 -12.74 10.87 14.58
C TYR A 211 -13.28 10.92 16.01
N ILE A 212 -12.73 10.09 16.90
CA ILE A 212 -13.16 10.02 18.31
C ILE A 212 -12.95 11.36 18.99
N LEU A 213 -11.86 12.05 18.75
CA LEU A 213 -11.59 13.37 19.32
C LEU A 213 -12.60 14.41 18.79
N LEU A 214 -12.83 14.48 17.49
CA LEU A 214 -13.76 15.43 16.88
C LEU A 214 -15.22 15.12 17.25
N ALA A 215 -15.67 13.88 17.08
CA ALA A 215 -17.04 13.47 17.40
C ALA A 215 -17.31 13.51 18.90
N GLY A 216 -16.32 13.13 19.73
CA GLY A 216 -16.37 13.24 21.18
C GLY A 216 -16.43 14.68 21.65
N GLY A 217 -15.65 15.58 21.04
CA GLY A 217 -15.71 17.01 21.31
C GLY A 217 -17.10 17.62 21.04
N MET A 218 -17.65 17.29 19.87
CA MET A 218 -19.02 17.70 19.53
C MET A 218 -20.06 17.12 20.48
N TYR A 219 -19.87 15.83 20.84
CA TYR A 219 -20.75 15.20 21.84
C TYR A 219 -20.69 15.93 23.18
N ILE A 220 -19.50 16.24 23.69
CA ILE A 220 -19.29 16.98 24.93
C ILE A 220 -19.91 18.39 24.85
N ILE A 221 -19.79 19.09 23.72
CA ILE A 221 -20.34 20.45 23.55
C ILE A 221 -21.87 20.43 23.50
N PHE A 222 -22.44 19.53 22.69
CA PHE A 222 -23.88 19.57 22.37
C PHE A 222 -24.73 18.60 23.19
N ARG A 223 -24.16 17.54 23.78
CA ARG A 223 -24.94 16.49 24.45
C ARG A 223 -24.66 16.33 25.94
N CYS A 224 -23.46 16.70 26.42
CA CYS A 224 -23.13 16.61 27.84
C CYS A 224 -23.63 17.83 28.60
N ASP A 225 -24.11 17.62 29.84
CA ASP A 225 -24.42 18.69 30.79
C ASP A 225 -23.12 19.37 31.26
N LYS A 226 -23.21 20.64 31.62
CA LYS A 226 -22.02 21.47 31.93
C LYS A 226 -21.12 20.83 32.99
N GLU A 227 -21.70 20.17 33.98
CA GLU A 227 -20.98 19.54 35.10
C GLU A 227 -20.21 18.29 34.65
N GLU A 228 -20.75 17.54 33.71
CA GLU A 228 -20.15 16.29 33.20
C GLU A 228 -19.08 16.50 32.13
N ARG A 229 -19.06 17.67 31.47
CA ARG A 229 -18.13 17.96 30.35
C ARG A 229 -16.67 17.70 30.70
N ARG A 230 -16.23 18.15 31.87
CA ARG A 230 -14.84 17.97 32.34
C ARG A 230 -14.51 16.50 32.56
N LYS A 231 -15.43 15.74 33.18
CA LYS A 231 -15.24 14.31 33.41
C LYS A 231 -15.19 13.52 32.09
N CYS A 232 -16.03 13.85 31.12
CA CYS A 232 -16.04 13.24 29.81
C CYS A 232 -14.75 13.53 29.06
N ALA A 233 -14.30 14.81 29.04
CA ALA A 233 -13.04 15.19 28.38
C ALA A 233 -11.83 14.50 29.02
N TRP A 234 -11.77 14.46 30.36
CA TRP A 234 -10.72 13.73 31.08
C TRP A 234 -10.70 12.25 30.74
N ASN A 235 -11.85 11.59 30.80
CA ASN A 235 -11.96 10.15 30.56
C ASN A 235 -11.54 9.81 29.13
N LEU A 236 -11.95 10.62 28.15
CA LEU A 236 -11.62 10.42 26.77
C LEU A 236 -10.12 10.69 26.50
N GLY A 237 -9.58 11.80 27.00
CA GLY A 237 -8.17 12.16 26.82
C GLY A 237 -7.23 11.13 27.43
N ILE A 238 -7.41 10.81 28.72
CA ILE A 238 -6.53 9.86 29.41
C ILE A 238 -6.69 8.44 28.88
N GLY A 239 -7.92 8.03 28.53
CA GLY A 239 -8.16 6.72 27.92
C GLY A 239 -7.47 6.58 26.56
N THR A 240 -7.54 7.62 25.74
CA THR A 240 -6.86 7.64 24.43
C THR A 240 -5.34 7.60 24.58
N PHE A 241 -4.78 8.46 25.44
CA PHE A 241 -3.34 8.50 25.70
C PHE A 241 -2.81 7.16 26.25
N THR A 242 -3.53 6.56 27.20
CA THR A 242 -3.16 5.27 27.78
C THR A 242 -3.24 4.14 26.74
N GLY A 243 -4.28 4.14 25.89
CA GLY A 243 -4.45 3.15 24.83
C GLY A 243 -3.32 3.19 23.78
N ILE A 244 -2.95 4.39 23.34
CA ILE A 244 -1.81 4.59 22.43
C ILE A 244 -0.50 4.16 23.09
N GLY A 245 -0.26 4.59 24.34
CA GLY A 245 0.96 4.24 25.07
C GLY A 245 1.10 2.74 25.35
N LEU A 246 -0.01 2.02 25.53
CA LEU A 246 0.01 0.56 25.71
C LEU A 246 0.44 -0.19 24.44
N SER A 247 0.29 0.42 23.26
CA SER A 247 0.75 -0.12 21.98
C SER A 247 2.17 0.32 21.58
N ALA A 248 2.90 1.01 22.46
CA ALA A 248 4.23 1.56 22.17
C ALA A 248 5.24 0.50 21.70
N PHE A 249 5.10 -0.77 22.12
CA PHE A 249 5.99 -1.88 21.74
C PHE A 249 5.94 -2.19 20.22
N VAL A 250 4.85 -1.83 19.54
CA VAL A 250 4.72 -1.88 18.08
C VAL A 250 4.98 -0.51 17.48
N LEU A 251 4.43 0.55 18.07
CA LEU A 251 4.46 1.88 17.47
C LEU A 251 5.88 2.48 17.38
N LEU A 252 6.73 2.28 18.38
CA LEU A 252 8.08 2.86 18.34
C LEU A 252 8.96 2.23 17.24
N PRO A 253 9.02 0.90 17.06
CA PRO A 253 9.68 0.31 15.88
C PRO A 253 9.11 0.80 14.55
N VAL A 254 7.77 0.90 14.44
CA VAL A 254 7.09 1.42 13.24
C VAL A 254 7.53 2.84 12.93
N PHE A 255 7.49 3.74 13.90
CA PHE A 255 7.89 5.14 13.71
C PHE A 255 9.38 5.29 13.44
N SER A 256 10.22 4.46 14.06
CA SER A 256 11.66 4.45 13.77
C SER A 256 11.95 4.07 12.32
N GLN A 257 11.26 3.06 11.78
CA GLN A 257 11.39 2.68 10.37
C GLN A 257 10.77 3.73 9.45
N LEU A 258 9.60 4.27 9.80
CA LEU A 258 8.91 5.28 9.01
C LEU A 258 9.76 6.53 8.82
N SER A 259 10.50 6.98 9.85
CA SER A 259 11.38 8.15 9.77
C SER A 259 12.56 7.98 8.80
N GLN A 260 12.94 6.75 8.46
CA GLN A 260 14.00 6.41 7.51
C GLN A 260 13.46 6.04 6.12
N SER A 261 12.13 6.03 5.96
CA SER A 261 11.49 5.58 4.73
C SER A 261 11.36 6.70 3.70
N GLN A 262 11.21 6.29 2.44
CA GLN A 262 10.89 7.18 1.32
C GLN A 262 9.63 8.03 1.57
N ARG A 263 8.70 7.57 2.43
CA ARG A 263 7.43 8.26 2.71
C ARG A 263 7.58 9.55 3.52
N THR A 264 8.65 9.69 4.31
CA THR A 264 8.87 10.84 5.21
C THR A 264 10.12 11.63 4.86
N GLY A 265 10.70 11.39 3.70
CA GLY A 265 12.04 11.80 3.31
C GLY A 265 12.34 13.28 3.14
N ASN A 266 11.47 14.21 3.59
CA ASN A 266 11.77 15.64 3.52
C ASN A 266 12.32 16.15 4.85
N SER A 267 13.49 16.79 4.81
CA SER A 267 14.14 17.51 5.92
C SER A 267 13.36 18.75 6.38
N LEU A 268 12.19 19.02 5.77
CA LEU A 268 11.34 20.16 6.07
C LEU A 268 10.70 20.01 7.46
N SER A 269 10.65 21.10 8.22
CA SER A 269 9.85 21.16 9.44
C SER A 269 8.38 20.88 9.14
N LEU A 270 7.63 20.36 10.12
CA LEU A 270 6.18 20.08 9.94
C LEU A 270 5.40 21.30 9.43
N VAL A 271 5.81 22.51 9.81
CA VAL A 271 5.19 23.76 9.34
C VAL A 271 5.50 23.99 7.86
N GLN A 272 6.75 23.85 7.46
CA GLN A 272 7.16 24.02 6.06
C GLN A 272 6.49 22.97 5.17
N GLN A 273 6.42 21.73 5.62
CA GLN A 273 5.72 20.67 4.92
C GLN A 273 4.22 20.98 4.76
N TYR A 274 3.57 21.44 5.83
CA TYR A 274 2.17 21.86 5.77
C TYR A 274 1.95 23.05 4.81
N MET A 275 2.86 24.02 4.80
CA MET A 275 2.81 25.16 3.87
C MET A 275 3.00 24.71 2.42
N SER A 276 3.88 23.75 2.16
CA SER A 276 4.07 23.18 0.81
C SER A 276 2.79 22.47 0.31
N TRP A 277 2.10 21.73 1.17
CA TRP A 277 0.80 21.11 0.82
C TRP A 277 -0.25 22.18 0.45
N ILE A 278 -0.41 23.21 1.27
CA ILE A 278 -1.37 24.29 0.99
C ILE A 278 -1.07 24.98 -0.34
N SER A 279 0.19 25.07 -0.74
CA SER A 279 0.60 25.67 -2.00
C SER A 279 0.27 24.81 -3.22
N ASN A 280 0.09 23.50 -3.04
CA ASN A 280 -0.18 22.55 -4.12
C ASN A 280 -1.59 22.78 -4.71
N PRO A 281 -1.74 22.91 -6.05
CA PRO A 281 -3.05 23.03 -6.70
C PRO A 281 -4.02 21.90 -6.34
N THR A 282 -3.54 20.67 -6.28
CA THR A 282 -4.36 19.50 -5.89
C THR A 282 -4.96 19.65 -4.49
N PHE A 283 -4.19 20.16 -3.53
CA PHE A 283 -4.70 20.41 -2.17
C PHE A 283 -5.85 21.43 -2.15
N ARG A 284 -5.81 22.39 -3.07
CA ARG A 284 -6.82 23.46 -3.16
C ARG A 284 -8.04 23.11 -3.99
N SER A 285 -8.07 21.93 -4.60
CA SER A 285 -9.15 21.54 -5.50
C SER A 285 -10.42 21.13 -4.76
N PHE A 286 -11.57 21.40 -5.38
CA PHE A 286 -12.84 20.73 -5.10
C PHE A 286 -13.05 19.68 -6.16
N SER A 287 -13.03 18.42 -5.79
CA SER A 287 -13.20 17.30 -6.71
C SER A 287 -14.33 16.39 -6.26
N LEU A 288 -15.37 16.29 -7.07
CA LEU A 288 -16.40 15.25 -6.99
C LEU A 288 -16.19 14.16 -8.05
N GLY A 289 -15.21 14.36 -8.95
CA GLY A 289 -15.08 13.60 -10.19
C GLY A 289 -14.50 12.20 -10.05
N GLU A 290 -13.92 11.84 -8.89
CA GLU A 290 -13.35 10.53 -8.71
C GLU A 290 -14.42 9.50 -8.34
N PHE A 291 -14.50 8.42 -9.12
CA PHE A 291 -15.39 7.29 -8.89
C PHE A 291 -15.39 6.79 -7.45
N GLU A 292 -14.21 6.64 -6.86
CA GLU A 292 -14.02 6.15 -5.52
C GLU A 292 -14.71 7.01 -4.47
N ARG A 293 -14.74 8.33 -4.63
CA ARG A 293 -15.38 9.25 -3.69
C ARG A 293 -16.90 9.13 -3.69
N ILE A 294 -17.49 9.01 -4.89
CA ILE A 294 -18.93 8.86 -5.00
C ILE A 294 -19.36 7.48 -4.48
N MET A 295 -18.57 6.47 -4.76
CA MET A 295 -18.82 5.11 -4.28
C MET A 295 -18.81 4.99 -2.75
N MET A 296 -18.10 5.86 -2.01
CA MET A 296 -18.19 5.89 -0.54
C MET A 296 -19.61 6.15 -0.02
N PHE A 297 -20.45 6.80 -0.81
CA PHE A 297 -21.85 7.05 -0.47
C PHE A 297 -22.82 5.96 -0.95
N TYR A 298 -22.35 4.96 -1.67
CA TYR A 298 -23.19 3.85 -2.11
C TYR A 298 -23.80 3.12 -0.89
N GLY A 299 -25.10 2.85 -0.95
CA GLY A 299 -25.85 2.28 0.18
C GLY A 299 -26.18 3.28 1.31
N MET A 300 -25.73 4.56 1.19
CA MET A 300 -25.97 5.57 2.22
C MET A 300 -27.18 6.46 1.95
N GLY A 301 -27.83 6.34 0.78
CA GLY A 301 -28.96 7.19 0.37
C GLY A 301 -30.12 7.21 1.38
N ILE A 302 -30.48 6.06 1.92
CA ILE A 302 -31.55 5.96 2.93
C ILE A 302 -31.19 6.71 4.22
N PHE A 303 -29.94 6.66 4.65
CA PHE A 303 -29.51 7.33 5.88
C PHE A 303 -29.53 8.84 5.71
N LEU A 304 -29.13 9.36 4.55
CA LEU A 304 -29.27 10.77 4.19
C LEU A 304 -30.75 11.21 4.30
N VAL A 305 -31.63 10.45 3.67
CA VAL A 305 -33.08 10.74 3.71
C VAL A 305 -33.61 10.73 5.15
N LEU A 306 -33.24 9.76 5.96
CA LEU A 306 -33.66 9.66 7.36
C LEU A 306 -33.12 10.81 8.22
N ILE A 307 -31.87 11.22 8.05
CA ILE A 307 -31.27 12.35 8.77
C ILE A 307 -32.01 13.64 8.43
N PHE A 308 -32.11 13.98 7.14
CA PHE A 308 -32.76 15.24 6.71
C PHE A 308 -34.25 15.27 7.04
N THR A 309 -34.96 14.16 6.85
CA THR A 309 -36.38 14.06 7.24
C THR A 309 -36.55 14.21 8.75
N GLY A 310 -35.66 13.59 9.55
CA GLY A 310 -35.67 13.70 11.02
C GLY A 310 -35.44 15.13 11.51
N ILE A 311 -34.43 15.82 10.93
CA ILE A 311 -34.16 17.23 11.22
C ILE A 311 -35.36 18.12 10.82
N HIS A 312 -35.92 17.92 9.61
CA HIS A 312 -37.04 18.70 9.09
C HIS A 312 -38.27 18.53 9.97
N ARG A 313 -38.64 17.31 10.33
CA ARG A 313 -39.81 17.05 11.22
C ARG A 313 -39.61 17.65 12.58
N SER A 314 -38.42 17.56 13.16
CA SER A 314 -38.13 18.15 14.46
C SER A 314 -38.23 19.68 14.46
N ARG A 315 -37.93 20.34 13.34
CA ARG A 315 -38.09 21.81 13.18
C ARG A 315 -39.52 22.27 13.03
N LYS A 316 -40.44 21.41 12.55
CA LYS A 316 -41.87 21.72 12.43
C LYS A 316 -42.62 21.65 13.74
N LEU A 317 -42.01 21.11 14.81
CA LEU A 317 -42.62 21.14 16.13
C LEU A 317 -42.76 22.59 16.62
N PRO A 318 -43.93 23.00 17.23
CA PRO A 318 -44.11 24.33 17.82
C PRO A 318 -42.94 24.63 18.79
N ARG A 319 -42.45 25.88 18.80
CA ARG A 319 -41.31 26.28 19.62
C ARG A 319 -41.46 25.91 21.12
N TYR A 320 -42.67 25.91 21.66
CA TYR A 320 -42.98 25.53 23.03
C TYR A 320 -42.91 24.01 23.29
N LYS A 321 -42.96 23.18 22.23
CA LYS A 321 -42.79 21.72 22.28
C LYS A 321 -41.39 21.28 21.85
N MET A 322 -40.54 22.20 21.40
CA MET A 322 -39.18 21.91 20.98
C MET A 322 -38.27 21.97 22.22
N ASP A 323 -38.07 20.80 22.81
CA ASP A 323 -37.15 20.61 23.95
C ASP A 323 -35.73 21.09 23.58
N ILE A 324 -35.00 21.62 24.56
CA ILE A 324 -33.59 21.99 24.43
C ILE A 324 -32.74 20.81 23.96
N ASP A 325 -33.07 19.61 24.41
CA ASP A 325 -32.38 18.38 23.99
C ASP A 325 -32.55 18.08 22.51
N LEU A 326 -33.73 18.36 21.93
CA LEU A 326 -33.98 18.18 20.49
C LEU A 326 -33.17 19.16 19.64
N ARG A 327 -33.00 20.41 20.10
CA ARG A 327 -32.15 21.40 19.41
C ARG A 327 -30.69 20.99 19.44
N LYS A 328 -30.19 20.62 20.61
CA LYS A 328 -28.84 20.13 20.82
C LYS A 328 -28.55 18.89 19.92
N ARG A 329 -29.50 17.96 19.84
CA ARG A 329 -29.44 16.78 18.96
C ARG A 329 -29.28 17.16 17.50
N ASN A 330 -30.08 18.12 17.02
CA ASN A 330 -30.04 18.56 15.63
C ASN A 330 -28.73 19.28 15.30
N TRP A 331 -28.20 20.14 16.19
CA TRP A 331 -26.91 20.78 15.98
C TRP A 331 -25.76 19.76 15.95
N TYR A 332 -25.78 18.81 16.89
CA TYR A 332 -24.82 17.70 16.88
C TYR A 332 -24.85 16.93 15.54
N ALA A 333 -26.05 16.60 15.08
CA ALA A 333 -26.21 15.84 13.84
C ALA A 333 -25.72 16.62 12.60
N VAL A 334 -26.09 17.91 12.49
CA VAL A 334 -25.66 18.76 11.36
C VAL A 334 -24.15 18.97 11.36
N SER A 335 -23.57 19.28 12.53
CA SER A 335 -22.14 19.55 12.64
C SER A 335 -21.30 18.31 12.33
N LEU A 336 -21.67 17.15 12.88
CA LEU A 336 -20.96 15.90 12.64
C LEU A 336 -21.12 15.43 11.19
N PHE A 337 -22.34 15.60 10.64
CA PHE A 337 -22.59 15.32 9.21
C PHE A 337 -21.69 16.18 8.31
N ALA A 338 -21.64 17.49 8.56
CA ALA A 338 -20.84 18.41 7.75
C ALA A 338 -19.35 18.06 7.78
N ILE A 339 -18.79 17.78 8.95
CA ILE A 339 -17.38 17.38 9.09
C ILE A 339 -17.08 16.09 8.35
N MET A 340 -17.98 15.10 8.38
CA MET A 340 -17.75 13.84 7.72
C MET A 340 -18.01 13.89 6.20
N ALA A 341 -18.89 14.79 5.74
CA ALA A 341 -19.21 14.90 4.30
C ALA A 341 -18.21 15.78 3.53
N ILE A 342 -17.65 16.81 4.16
CA ILE A 342 -16.83 17.83 3.47
C ILE A 342 -15.55 17.25 2.85
N GLN A 343 -14.96 16.24 3.46
CA GLN A 343 -13.75 15.59 2.94
C GLN A 343 -13.97 14.86 1.61
N ALA A 344 -15.21 14.47 1.30
CA ALA A 344 -15.53 13.87 0.02
C ALA A 344 -15.52 14.90 -1.13
N VAL A 345 -15.62 16.19 -0.81
CA VAL A 345 -15.71 17.29 -1.79
C VAL A 345 -14.42 18.09 -1.82
N ALA A 346 -13.83 18.41 -0.67
CA ALA A 346 -12.63 19.24 -0.55
C ALA A 346 -11.38 18.37 -0.38
N GLU A 347 -10.52 18.37 -1.40
CA GLU A 347 -9.33 17.53 -1.44
C GLU A 347 -8.37 17.83 -0.28
N GLY A 348 -8.16 19.08 0.04
CA GLY A 348 -7.30 19.46 1.17
C GLY A 348 -7.73 18.84 2.50
N THR A 349 -9.04 18.73 2.76
CA THR A 349 -9.53 18.05 3.96
C THR A 349 -9.33 16.53 3.89
N ASN A 350 -9.48 15.93 2.71
CA ASN A 350 -9.18 14.51 2.49
C ASN A 350 -7.68 14.23 2.73
N ILE A 351 -6.77 15.02 2.13
CA ILE A 351 -5.32 14.91 2.36
C ILE A 351 -4.98 15.03 3.84
N MET A 352 -5.63 15.92 4.58
CA MET A 352 -5.38 16.06 6.02
C MET A 352 -5.85 14.85 6.84
N TRP A 353 -6.91 14.14 6.43
CA TRP A 353 -7.27 12.86 7.05
C TRP A 353 -6.23 11.77 6.79
N HIS A 354 -5.44 11.89 5.73
CA HIS A 354 -4.33 11.01 5.37
C HIS A 354 -2.98 11.46 5.95
N PHE A 355 -2.99 12.42 6.88
CA PHE A 355 -1.78 12.99 7.52
C PHE A 355 -0.79 13.62 6.51
N GLY A 356 -1.34 14.22 5.46
CA GLY A 356 -0.62 15.08 4.55
C GLY A 356 -0.39 14.55 3.14
N SER A 357 -0.45 13.26 2.93
CA SER A 357 -0.33 12.68 1.58
C SER A 357 -0.91 11.27 1.51
N TYR A 358 -1.40 10.91 0.34
CA TYR A 358 -1.74 9.52 0.03
C TYR A 358 -1.45 9.26 -1.46
N ASN A 359 -1.20 8.00 -1.78
CA ASN A 359 -1.08 7.53 -3.15
C ASN A 359 -2.06 6.38 -3.35
N GLY A 360 -2.96 6.52 -4.32
CA GLY A 360 -4.08 5.59 -4.51
C GLY A 360 -5.05 5.53 -3.31
N TYR A 361 -6.18 4.91 -3.46
CA TYR A 361 -7.15 4.66 -2.39
C TYR A 361 -7.56 5.91 -1.59
N THR A 362 -8.36 6.78 -2.19
CA THR A 362 -8.91 7.99 -1.54
C THR A 362 -9.88 7.63 -0.40
N LEU A 363 -10.12 8.55 0.53
CA LEU A 363 -11.08 8.39 1.64
C LEU A 363 -10.89 7.07 2.42
N ARG A 364 -9.68 6.74 2.82
CA ARG A 364 -9.38 5.51 3.60
C ARG A 364 -10.12 5.43 4.93
N ASN A 365 -10.71 6.53 5.39
CA ASN A 365 -11.62 6.60 6.53
C ASN A 365 -13.12 6.52 6.14
N GLY A 366 -13.46 6.14 4.91
CA GLY A 366 -14.83 6.10 4.41
C GLY A 366 -15.79 5.22 5.22
N PHE A 367 -15.29 4.16 5.86
CA PHE A 367 -16.09 3.35 6.79
C PHE A 367 -16.57 4.15 8.02
N ILE A 368 -15.81 5.16 8.47
CA ILE A 368 -16.19 6.06 9.56
C ILE A 368 -17.32 6.98 9.09
N ILE A 369 -17.30 7.40 7.80
CA ILE A 369 -18.40 8.18 7.21
C ILE A 369 -19.68 7.35 7.23
N ALA A 370 -19.62 6.11 6.73
CA ALA A 370 -20.76 5.18 6.72
C ALA A 370 -21.29 4.91 8.14
N PHE A 371 -20.41 4.59 9.08
CA PHE A 371 -20.76 4.40 10.48
C PHE A 371 -21.48 5.63 11.05
N THR A 372 -20.95 6.83 10.79
CA THR A 372 -21.51 8.08 11.28
C THR A 372 -22.91 8.32 10.72
N PHE A 373 -23.11 8.14 9.41
CA PHE A 373 -24.43 8.35 8.78
C PHE A 373 -25.47 7.37 9.33
N ILE A 374 -25.12 6.11 9.52
CA ILE A 374 -25.99 5.11 10.13
C ILE A 374 -26.35 5.52 11.57
N CYS A 375 -25.37 5.98 12.36
CA CYS A 375 -25.59 6.44 13.73
C CYS A 375 -26.49 7.69 13.82
N LEU A 376 -26.26 8.67 12.91
CA LEU A 376 -27.10 9.87 12.84
C LEU A 376 -28.53 9.54 12.43
N ALA A 377 -28.74 8.66 11.46
CA ALA A 377 -30.05 8.16 11.08
C ALA A 377 -30.75 7.41 12.24
N ALA A 378 -30.00 6.57 12.96
CA ALA A 378 -30.52 5.83 14.12
C ALA A 378 -30.97 6.74 15.28
N MET A 379 -30.42 7.96 15.37
CA MET A 379 -30.91 8.98 16.35
C MET A 379 -32.33 9.45 16.05
N TYR A 380 -32.77 9.31 14.79
CA TYR A 380 -34.12 9.68 14.35
C TYR A 380 -35.01 8.44 14.14
N ALA A 381 -34.88 7.45 15.03
CA ALA A 381 -35.64 6.19 14.99
C ALA A 381 -37.18 6.37 14.98
N ASP A 382 -37.66 7.48 15.50
CA ASP A 382 -39.05 7.90 15.51
C ASP A 382 -39.59 8.24 14.10
N THR A 383 -38.73 8.46 13.13
CA THR A 383 -39.13 8.64 11.71
C THR A 383 -39.40 7.33 10.98
N ILE A 384 -39.03 6.20 11.59
CA ILE A 384 -39.24 4.86 11.06
C ILE A 384 -40.51 4.29 11.66
N VAL A 385 -41.48 4.01 10.81
CA VAL A 385 -42.82 3.54 11.23
C VAL A 385 -43.07 2.10 10.80
N ALA A 386 -43.96 1.42 11.53
CA ALA A 386 -44.50 0.12 11.13
C ALA A 386 -45.40 0.27 9.90
N ASP A 387 -45.32 -0.68 8.95
CA ASP A 387 -46.24 -0.68 7.81
C ASP A 387 -47.69 -1.01 8.23
N SER A 388 -48.62 -0.30 7.67
CA SER A 388 -50.05 -0.52 7.91
C SER A 388 -50.56 -1.84 7.28
N LYS A 389 -51.72 -2.32 7.70
CA LYS A 389 -52.35 -3.52 7.10
C LYS A 389 -52.68 -3.33 5.61
N GLU A 390 -53.01 -2.12 5.18
CA GLU A 390 -53.30 -1.75 3.80
C GLU A 390 -52.07 -1.83 2.89
N ASP A 391 -50.87 -1.58 3.46
CA ASP A 391 -49.58 -1.70 2.75
C ASP A 391 -49.16 -3.17 2.49
N LYS A 392 -49.76 -4.18 3.12
CA LYS A 392 -49.32 -5.59 2.97
C LYS A 392 -49.35 -6.06 1.52
N LYS A 393 -50.42 -5.78 0.76
CA LYS A 393 -50.53 -6.20 -0.65
C LYS A 393 -49.51 -5.46 -1.53
N LYS A 394 -49.37 -4.13 -1.36
CA LYS A 394 -48.36 -3.32 -2.03
C LYS A 394 -46.94 -3.79 -1.71
N ASN A 395 -46.71 -4.18 -0.45
CA ASN A 395 -45.45 -4.66 0.02
C ASN A 395 -45.07 -6.04 -0.53
N ILE A 396 -46.03 -6.93 -0.77
CA ILE A 396 -45.78 -8.24 -1.43
C ILE A 396 -45.34 -8.01 -2.88
N ILE A 397 -46.03 -7.14 -3.60
CA ILE A 397 -45.70 -6.79 -4.98
C ILE A 397 -44.31 -6.16 -5.06
N LEU A 398 -43.99 -5.20 -4.18
CA LEU A 398 -42.66 -4.59 -4.12
C LEU A 398 -41.57 -5.64 -3.82
N SER A 399 -41.81 -6.60 -2.93
CA SER A 399 -40.90 -7.68 -2.65
C SER A 399 -40.62 -8.55 -3.88
N ALA A 400 -41.69 -8.91 -4.60
CA ALA A 400 -41.57 -9.67 -5.85
C ALA A 400 -40.76 -8.91 -6.90
N VAL A 401 -41.04 -7.63 -7.08
CA VAL A 401 -40.27 -6.75 -7.99
C VAL A 401 -38.82 -6.70 -7.59
N CYS A 402 -38.50 -6.47 -6.29
CA CYS A 402 -37.13 -6.45 -5.81
C CYS A 402 -36.38 -7.77 -6.08
N VAL A 403 -37.03 -8.90 -5.84
CA VAL A 403 -36.44 -10.23 -6.16
C VAL A 403 -36.18 -10.37 -7.65
N VAL A 404 -37.15 -10.01 -8.49
CA VAL A 404 -36.99 -10.08 -9.95
C VAL A 404 -35.84 -9.19 -10.41
N VAL A 405 -35.72 -7.97 -9.90
CA VAL A 405 -34.60 -7.06 -10.22
C VAL A 405 -33.28 -7.64 -9.81
N CYS A 406 -33.15 -8.19 -8.59
CA CYS A 406 -31.90 -8.81 -8.12
C CYS A 406 -31.51 -10.02 -8.97
N VAL A 407 -32.47 -10.89 -9.31
CA VAL A 407 -32.25 -12.08 -10.15
C VAL A 407 -31.89 -11.66 -11.58
N ALA A 408 -32.63 -10.72 -12.17
CA ALA A 408 -32.35 -10.21 -13.49
C ALA A 408 -30.95 -9.58 -13.57
N PHE A 409 -30.56 -8.82 -12.54
CA PHE A 409 -29.20 -8.27 -12.45
C PHE A 409 -28.14 -9.36 -12.29
N ALA A 410 -28.36 -10.34 -11.42
CA ALA A 410 -27.43 -11.45 -11.21
C ALA A 410 -27.18 -12.28 -12.48
N LEU A 411 -28.22 -12.50 -13.26
CA LEU A 411 -28.13 -13.21 -14.54
C LEU A 411 -27.58 -12.32 -15.66
N GLY A 412 -27.96 -11.05 -15.67
CA GLY A 412 -27.67 -10.11 -16.75
C GLY A 412 -26.37 -9.33 -16.60
N TYR A 413 -25.76 -9.27 -15.40
CA TYR A 413 -24.59 -8.43 -15.17
C TYR A 413 -23.41 -8.77 -16.10
N LYS A 414 -23.31 -10.04 -16.55
CA LYS A 414 -22.28 -10.52 -17.52
C LYS A 414 -22.42 -9.87 -18.89
N TYR A 415 -23.64 -9.42 -19.24
CA TYR A 415 -23.98 -8.85 -20.54
C TYR A 415 -24.05 -7.32 -20.52
N ILE A 416 -23.81 -6.68 -19.37
CA ILE A 416 -23.74 -5.23 -19.29
C ILE A 416 -22.53 -4.78 -20.09
N PRO A 417 -22.72 -4.04 -21.23
CA PRO A 417 -21.61 -3.67 -22.12
C PRO A 417 -20.87 -2.45 -21.56
N VAL A 418 -20.22 -2.63 -20.43
CA VAL A 418 -19.48 -1.56 -19.78
C VAL A 418 -18.00 -1.88 -19.88
N ASN A 419 -17.36 -1.38 -20.93
CA ASN A 419 -15.96 -1.66 -21.25
C ASN A 419 -15.01 -0.55 -20.83
N SER A 420 -15.50 0.56 -20.22
CA SER A 420 -14.65 1.65 -19.76
C SER A 420 -15.00 2.06 -18.33
N TYR A 421 -14.00 2.61 -17.63
CA TYR A 421 -14.12 3.15 -16.27
C TYR A 421 -15.28 4.17 -16.16
N GLU A 422 -15.40 5.08 -17.13
CA GLU A 422 -16.44 6.12 -17.17
C GLU A 422 -17.86 5.54 -17.28
N ARG A 423 -18.04 4.50 -18.07
CA ARG A 423 -19.35 3.84 -18.21
C ARG A 423 -19.75 3.09 -16.96
N ALA A 424 -18.79 2.42 -16.30
CA ALA A 424 -19.00 1.80 -15.00
C ALA A 424 -19.42 2.85 -13.96
N PHE A 425 -18.73 3.97 -13.91
CA PHE A 425 -19.03 5.11 -13.08
C PHE A 425 -20.44 5.66 -13.31
N ALA A 426 -20.81 5.92 -14.55
CA ALA A 426 -22.15 6.38 -14.91
C ALA A 426 -23.23 5.40 -14.46
N PHE A 427 -23.00 4.09 -14.61
CA PHE A 427 -23.92 3.05 -14.15
C PHE A 427 -24.14 3.11 -12.62
N PHE A 428 -23.08 3.19 -11.84
CA PHE A 428 -23.20 3.26 -10.37
C PHE A 428 -23.85 4.56 -9.90
N ILE A 429 -23.51 5.69 -10.51
CA ILE A 429 -24.20 6.96 -10.24
C ILE A 429 -25.69 6.81 -10.55
N ALA A 430 -26.04 6.25 -11.69
CA ALA A 430 -27.44 6.05 -12.08
C ALA A 430 -28.18 5.19 -11.05
N VAL A 431 -27.62 4.05 -10.63
CA VAL A 431 -28.20 3.19 -9.59
C VAL A 431 -28.34 3.95 -8.27
N PHE A 432 -27.31 4.64 -7.81
CA PHE A 432 -27.36 5.42 -6.58
C PHE A 432 -28.42 6.52 -6.63
N VAL A 433 -28.48 7.30 -7.72
CA VAL A 433 -29.46 8.38 -7.90
C VAL A 433 -30.87 7.82 -7.97
N ILE A 434 -31.12 6.76 -8.75
CA ILE A 434 -32.41 6.09 -8.83
C ILE A 434 -32.86 5.63 -7.43
N MET A 435 -32.00 4.97 -6.69
CA MET A 435 -32.33 4.49 -5.34
C MET A 435 -32.59 5.66 -4.38
N LEU A 436 -31.79 6.72 -4.44
CA LEU A 436 -32.02 7.94 -3.65
C LEU A 436 -33.38 8.57 -3.97
N VAL A 437 -33.73 8.71 -5.26
CA VAL A 437 -35.03 9.24 -5.70
C VAL A 437 -36.17 8.36 -5.21
N VAL A 438 -36.04 7.02 -5.32
CA VAL A 438 -37.05 6.09 -4.81
C VAL A 438 -37.24 6.24 -3.29
N HIS A 439 -36.13 6.41 -2.54
CA HIS A 439 -36.21 6.67 -1.11
C HIS A 439 -36.93 8.00 -0.80
N ILE A 440 -36.61 9.07 -1.54
CA ILE A 440 -37.26 10.39 -1.37
C ILE A 440 -38.78 10.29 -1.69
N ILE A 441 -39.15 9.65 -2.79
CA ILE A 441 -40.57 9.45 -3.17
C ILE A 441 -41.30 8.68 -2.07
N ASN A 442 -40.74 7.60 -1.55
CA ASN A 442 -41.36 6.85 -0.46
C ASN A 442 -41.61 7.71 0.79
N VAL A 443 -40.71 8.63 1.13
CA VAL A 443 -40.89 9.56 2.27
C VAL A 443 -41.99 10.59 1.99
N ILE A 444 -42.06 11.11 0.75
CA ILE A 444 -43.09 12.10 0.36
C ILE A 444 -44.48 11.47 0.33
N VAL A 445 -44.60 10.27 -0.23
CA VAL A 445 -45.88 9.55 -0.34
C VAL A 445 -46.38 9.12 1.04
N ARG A 446 -45.51 8.79 1.97
CA ARG A 446 -45.86 8.40 3.34
C ARG A 446 -45.78 9.58 4.29
N LYS A 447 -46.86 10.28 4.51
CA LYS A 447 -46.93 11.45 5.39
C LYS A 447 -46.51 11.17 6.84
N ASP A 448 -46.68 9.93 7.32
CA ASP A 448 -46.48 9.54 8.72
C ASP A 448 -45.03 9.08 9.05
N GLY A 449 -44.19 8.76 8.06
CA GLY A 449 -42.83 8.29 8.24
C GLY A 449 -42.40 7.25 7.20
N TYR A 450 -41.18 6.76 7.33
CA TYR A 450 -40.62 5.79 6.41
C TYR A 450 -40.92 4.36 6.87
N GLY A 451 -41.62 3.57 6.04
CA GLY A 451 -42.02 2.21 6.41
C GLY A 451 -40.82 1.24 6.50
N ILE A 452 -40.72 0.53 7.62
CA ILE A 452 -39.58 -0.35 7.90
C ILE A 452 -39.41 -1.46 6.85
N ASN A 453 -40.48 -2.05 6.34
CA ASN A 453 -40.36 -3.10 5.35
C ASN A 453 -39.94 -2.55 3.97
N SER A 454 -40.28 -1.30 3.63
CA SER A 454 -39.77 -0.65 2.42
C SER A 454 -38.26 -0.37 2.54
N ILE A 455 -37.80 0.08 3.71
CA ILE A 455 -36.35 0.23 4.00
C ILE A 455 -35.64 -1.10 3.74
N ILE A 456 -36.12 -2.19 4.36
CA ILE A 456 -35.46 -3.51 4.26
C ILE A 456 -35.35 -3.98 2.81
N ARG A 457 -36.43 -3.81 2.02
CA ARG A 457 -36.45 -4.29 0.62
C ARG A 457 -35.53 -3.52 -0.28
N LEU A 458 -35.60 -2.19 -0.22
CA LEU A 458 -34.77 -1.33 -1.05
C LEU A 458 -33.28 -1.48 -0.69
N MET A 459 -32.95 -1.54 0.59
CA MET A 459 -31.58 -1.79 1.00
C MET A 459 -31.07 -3.18 0.63
N ALA A 460 -31.96 -4.20 0.64
CA ALA A 460 -31.56 -5.53 0.17
C ALA A 460 -31.20 -5.52 -1.33
N VAL A 461 -31.92 -4.75 -2.15
CA VAL A 461 -31.60 -4.54 -3.57
C VAL A 461 -30.23 -3.86 -3.72
N GLU A 462 -30.02 -2.75 -3.01
CA GLU A 462 -28.73 -2.03 -3.03
C GLU A 462 -27.56 -2.94 -2.61
N ILE A 463 -27.72 -3.69 -1.51
CA ILE A 463 -26.71 -4.61 -1.01
C ILE A 463 -26.36 -5.69 -2.04
N ILE A 464 -27.38 -6.34 -2.63
CA ILE A 464 -27.16 -7.44 -3.59
C ILE A 464 -26.52 -6.92 -4.87
N ILE A 465 -27.04 -5.82 -5.44
CA ILE A 465 -26.48 -5.22 -6.66
C ILE A 465 -25.04 -4.76 -6.41
N GLY A 466 -24.78 -4.03 -5.33
CA GLY A 466 -23.45 -3.56 -4.99
C GLY A 466 -22.48 -4.70 -4.76
N ALA A 467 -22.87 -5.73 -4.00
CA ALA A 467 -22.02 -6.88 -3.73
C ALA A 467 -21.67 -7.66 -5.02
N ILE A 468 -22.64 -7.89 -5.92
CA ILE A 468 -22.33 -8.55 -7.21
C ILE A 468 -21.42 -7.68 -8.06
N ALA A 469 -21.68 -6.39 -8.15
CA ALA A 469 -20.96 -5.50 -9.06
C ALA A 469 -19.51 -5.26 -8.61
N MET A 470 -19.27 -5.12 -7.29
CA MET A 470 -18.01 -4.62 -6.77
C MET A 470 -17.11 -5.66 -6.08
N THR A 471 -17.63 -6.85 -5.76
CA THR A 471 -16.78 -7.89 -5.17
C THR A 471 -15.90 -8.55 -6.24
N GLY A 472 -14.60 -8.57 -6.00
CA GLY A 472 -13.62 -9.15 -6.95
C GLY A 472 -13.47 -8.31 -8.22
N PRO A 473 -12.79 -8.84 -9.27
CA PRO A 473 -12.54 -8.11 -10.50
C PRO A 473 -13.86 -7.61 -11.09
N PRO A 474 -14.09 -6.28 -11.12
CA PRO A 474 -15.22 -5.77 -11.85
C PRO A 474 -14.98 -6.02 -13.34
N LYS A 475 -15.99 -6.50 -14.07
CA LYS A 475 -15.92 -6.54 -15.54
C LYS A 475 -15.72 -5.16 -16.17
N PHE A 476 -15.78 -4.14 -15.34
CA PHE A 476 -15.62 -2.73 -15.72
C PHE A 476 -14.17 -2.28 -15.81
N TYR A 477 -13.24 -2.97 -15.12
CA TYR A 477 -11.84 -2.75 -15.39
C TYR A 477 -11.46 -3.60 -16.60
N THR A 478 -10.91 -2.97 -17.59
CA THR A 478 -10.33 -3.61 -18.78
C THR A 478 -9.10 -4.48 -18.46
N TYR A 479 -8.74 -4.57 -17.20
CA TYR A 479 -7.73 -5.47 -16.71
C TYR A 479 -8.28 -6.89 -16.72
N THR A 480 -7.77 -7.69 -17.63
CA THR A 480 -8.07 -9.12 -17.65
C THR A 480 -7.63 -9.74 -16.32
N PRO A 481 -8.33 -10.77 -15.81
CA PRO A 481 -7.94 -11.50 -14.60
C PRO A 481 -6.47 -11.97 -14.59
N TYR A 482 -5.87 -12.11 -15.75
CA TYR A 482 -4.49 -12.52 -15.96
C TYR A 482 -3.43 -11.51 -15.47
N GLN A 483 -3.78 -10.23 -15.25
CA GLN A 483 -2.77 -9.20 -15.00
C GLN A 483 -2.32 -9.11 -13.54
N TYR A 484 -3.12 -9.55 -12.57
CA TYR A 484 -2.80 -9.43 -11.15
C TYR A 484 -3.06 -10.69 -10.33
N GLY A 485 -3.83 -11.65 -10.87
CA GLY A 485 -4.27 -12.85 -10.15
C GLY A 485 -3.21 -13.90 -9.94
N ASP A 486 -2.29 -13.94 -10.84
CA ASP A 486 -1.43 -15.10 -10.97
C ASP A 486 -0.02 -14.91 -10.40
N TYR A 487 0.36 -13.68 -9.96
CA TYR A 487 1.74 -13.41 -9.54
C TYR A 487 2.23 -14.31 -8.40
N VAL A 488 1.43 -14.50 -7.36
CA VAL A 488 1.81 -15.39 -6.25
C VAL A 488 1.79 -16.84 -6.75
N GLN A 489 0.76 -17.20 -7.51
CA GLN A 489 0.63 -18.55 -8.08
C GLN A 489 1.78 -18.86 -9.04
N LEU A 490 2.16 -17.92 -9.89
CA LEU A 490 3.31 -18.07 -10.81
C LEU A 490 4.62 -18.25 -10.04
N ALA A 491 4.82 -17.52 -8.94
CA ALA A 491 6.00 -17.68 -8.10
C ALA A 491 6.02 -19.03 -7.38
N VAL A 492 4.87 -19.51 -6.87
CA VAL A 492 4.72 -20.84 -6.26
C VAL A 492 4.97 -21.93 -7.31
N GLU A 493 4.37 -21.79 -8.50
CA GLU A 493 4.54 -22.74 -9.60
C GLU A 493 6.00 -22.82 -10.06
N ALA A 494 6.66 -21.67 -10.25
CA ALA A 494 8.07 -21.62 -10.63
C ALA A 494 8.96 -22.25 -9.54
N ALA A 495 8.73 -21.93 -8.26
CA ALA A 495 9.52 -22.47 -7.17
C ALA A 495 9.42 -23.99 -7.06
N ASN A 496 8.19 -24.53 -7.13
CA ASN A 496 7.94 -25.96 -7.02
C ASN A 496 8.41 -26.73 -8.26
N ASN A 497 8.10 -26.23 -9.45
CA ASN A 497 8.42 -26.91 -10.70
C ASN A 497 9.93 -26.93 -11.00
N LEU A 498 10.60 -25.83 -10.70
CA LEU A 498 12.04 -25.69 -10.88
C LEU A 498 12.85 -26.22 -9.67
N GLU A 499 12.19 -26.64 -8.60
CA GLU A 499 12.82 -27.11 -7.34
C GLU A 499 13.81 -26.08 -6.78
N ILE A 500 13.39 -24.82 -6.71
CA ILE A 500 14.22 -23.73 -6.22
C ILE A 500 14.42 -23.91 -4.71
N ALA A 501 15.65 -24.13 -4.30
CA ALA A 501 16.00 -24.30 -2.88
C ALA A 501 15.82 -22.99 -2.10
N SER A 502 15.31 -23.09 -0.86
CA SER A 502 15.23 -21.93 0.03
C SER A 502 16.63 -21.50 0.48
N SER A 503 16.98 -20.24 0.23
CA SER A 503 18.20 -19.62 0.74
C SER A 503 18.06 -18.11 0.76
N PRO A 504 18.39 -17.42 1.87
CA PRO A 504 18.44 -15.96 1.90
C PRO A 504 19.76 -15.39 1.36
N VAL A 505 20.81 -16.18 1.35
CA VAL A 505 22.17 -15.73 1.00
C VAL A 505 22.54 -16.05 -0.45
N ASP A 506 22.18 -17.24 -0.95
CA ASP A 506 22.26 -17.54 -2.37
C ASP A 506 21.10 -16.88 -3.09
N ARG A 507 21.35 -15.76 -3.70
CA ARG A 507 20.29 -14.92 -4.26
C ARG A 507 19.89 -15.34 -5.66
N ILE A 508 18.65 -14.99 -6.02
CA ILE A 508 18.08 -15.21 -7.34
C ILE A 508 17.68 -13.87 -7.96
N THR A 509 17.74 -13.76 -9.28
CA THR A 509 17.27 -12.59 -10.01
C THR A 509 16.18 -12.98 -11.01
N ASN A 510 15.26 -12.04 -11.33
CA ASN A 510 14.25 -12.17 -12.39
C ASN A 510 14.38 -11.01 -13.38
N PRO A 511 15.35 -11.06 -14.31
CA PRO A 511 15.66 -9.92 -15.17
C PRO A 511 14.55 -9.48 -16.11
N ASP A 512 13.66 -10.39 -16.55
CA ASP A 512 12.53 -10.06 -17.44
C ASP A 512 11.28 -9.54 -16.70
N LEU A 513 11.36 -9.36 -15.39
CA LEU A 513 10.27 -8.87 -14.53
C LEU A 513 8.94 -9.62 -14.70
N SER A 514 9.02 -10.89 -15.11
CA SER A 514 7.85 -11.76 -15.28
C SER A 514 7.18 -12.17 -13.97
N LEU A 515 7.89 -11.96 -12.83
CA LEU A 515 7.41 -12.16 -11.48
C LEU A 515 7.17 -10.81 -10.78
N ASN A 516 6.26 -10.78 -9.81
CA ASN A 516 6.01 -9.60 -8.98
C ASN A 516 7.20 -9.29 -8.07
N ALA A 517 7.39 -8.00 -7.71
CA ALA A 517 8.51 -7.54 -6.87
C ALA A 517 8.67 -8.28 -5.53
N ASN A 518 7.61 -8.88 -4.99
CA ASN A 518 7.67 -9.65 -3.74
C ASN A 518 7.76 -11.18 -3.96
N TYR A 519 8.09 -11.63 -5.16
CA TYR A 519 8.30 -13.06 -5.44
C TYR A 519 9.33 -13.72 -4.50
N PRO A 520 10.37 -13.00 -4.00
CA PRO A 520 11.37 -13.60 -3.11
C PRO A 520 10.75 -14.15 -1.81
N LEU A 521 9.74 -13.47 -1.24
CA LEU A 521 8.99 -13.95 -0.07
C LEU A 521 8.25 -15.27 -0.36
N VAL A 522 7.68 -15.38 -1.55
CA VAL A 522 6.92 -16.55 -1.97
C VAL A 522 7.85 -17.74 -2.21
N MET A 523 8.96 -17.50 -2.94
CA MET A 523 9.95 -18.52 -3.28
C MET A 523 10.89 -18.89 -2.12
N LYS A 524 10.95 -18.09 -1.06
CA LYS A 524 11.97 -18.21 0.02
C LYS A 524 13.40 -18.12 -0.51
N ARG A 525 13.64 -17.26 -1.46
CA ARG A 525 14.96 -17.05 -2.05
C ARG A 525 15.32 -15.57 -2.00
N GLY A 526 16.53 -15.27 -1.50
CA GLY A 526 16.99 -13.89 -1.41
C GLY A 526 17.07 -13.21 -2.78
N ALA A 527 16.69 -11.93 -2.87
CA ALA A 527 16.80 -11.13 -4.10
C ALA A 527 16.91 -9.63 -3.78
N MET A 528 17.29 -8.83 -4.78
CA MET A 528 17.20 -7.37 -4.70
C MET A 528 15.74 -6.90 -4.72
N SER A 529 14.87 -7.60 -5.42
CA SER A 529 13.49 -7.22 -5.63
C SER A 529 12.70 -7.12 -4.34
N SER A 530 11.92 -6.04 -4.18
CA SER A 530 11.13 -5.75 -2.98
C SER A 530 10.03 -4.75 -3.24
N PHE A 531 8.84 -4.99 -2.69
CA PHE A 531 7.74 -4.03 -2.63
C PHE A 531 7.12 -4.05 -1.23
N THR A 532 7.75 -3.37 -0.29
CA THR A 532 7.28 -3.24 1.09
C THR A 532 6.81 -1.82 1.39
N ALA A 533 6.01 -1.66 2.43
CA ALA A 533 5.43 -0.36 2.78
C ALA A 533 6.47 0.72 3.15
N ALA A 534 7.70 0.34 3.45
CA ALA A 534 8.74 1.21 3.96
C ALA A 534 10.15 0.79 3.52
N LEU A 535 10.42 0.92 2.24
CA LEU A 535 11.80 0.89 1.76
C LEU A 535 12.59 2.07 2.31
N GLN A 536 13.85 1.83 2.66
CA GLN A 536 14.77 2.90 3.06
C GLN A 536 15.09 3.77 1.84
N LYS A 537 14.92 5.09 1.99
CA LYS A 537 15.15 6.07 0.92
C LYS A 537 16.57 5.94 0.37
N GLU A 538 17.56 5.89 1.24
CA GLU A 538 18.95 5.86 0.84
C GLU A 538 19.31 4.57 0.10
N SER A 539 18.85 3.41 0.58
CA SER A 539 19.08 2.13 -0.10
C SER A 539 18.53 2.12 -1.53
N GLN A 540 17.31 2.63 -1.71
CA GLN A 540 16.71 2.74 -3.04
C GLN A 540 17.48 3.69 -3.97
N LYS A 541 17.96 4.83 -3.45
CA LYS A 541 18.78 5.76 -4.20
C LYS A 541 20.08 5.10 -4.65
N GLN A 542 20.74 4.37 -3.76
CA GLN A 542 21.99 3.71 -4.08
C GLN A 542 21.84 2.57 -5.10
N THR A 543 20.76 1.76 -5.03
CA THR A 543 20.54 0.70 -6.02
C THR A 543 20.37 1.24 -7.44
N VAL A 544 19.77 2.43 -7.60
CA VAL A 544 19.69 3.10 -8.91
C VAL A 544 21.08 3.49 -9.42
N ARG A 545 21.99 3.90 -8.56
CA ARG A 545 23.38 4.19 -8.93
C ARG A 545 24.13 2.95 -9.42
N TRP A 546 23.70 1.76 -9.03
CA TRP A 546 24.20 0.48 -9.56
C TRP A 546 23.53 0.04 -10.86
N GLY A 547 22.55 0.81 -11.35
CA GLY A 547 21.84 0.54 -12.60
C GLY A 547 20.48 -0.12 -12.45
N HIS A 548 20.09 -0.55 -11.26
CA HIS A 548 18.81 -1.21 -11.04
C HIS A 548 17.61 -0.28 -11.26
N SER A 549 16.52 -0.86 -11.72
CA SER A 549 15.22 -0.19 -11.82
C SER A 549 14.61 0.10 -10.47
N LYS A 550 13.87 1.19 -10.37
CA LYS A 550 13.02 1.50 -9.23
C LYS A 550 11.68 2.06 -9.66
N TYR A 551 10.70 1.90 -8.81
CA TYR A 551 9.44 2.63 -8.89
C TYR A 551 9.02 2.97 -7.47
N PHE A 552 8.43 4.12 -7.22
CA PHE A 552 7.98 4.64 -5.91
C PHE A 552 8.51 3.88 -4.65
N LEU A 553 7.90 2.76 -4.27
CA LEU A 553 8.29 1.91 -3.14
C LEU A 553 8.81 0.53 -3.58
N TRP A 554 9.21 0.40 -4.84
CA TRP A 554 9.72 -0.85 -5.41
C TRP A 554 11.23 -0.75 -5.64
N MET A 555 11.93 -1.82 -5.37
CA MET A 555 13.23 -2.17 -5.92
C MET A 555 13.01 -3.35 -6.84
N LEU A 556 13.67 -3.37 -7.98
CA LEU A 556 13.43 -4.37 -9.02
C LEU A 556 14.74 -5.00 -9.46
N ASP A 557 14.66 -6.24 -9.92
CA ASP A 557 15.84 -6.96 -10.44
C ASP A 557 16.27 -6.48 -11.81
N SER A 558 15.41 -5.84 -12.60
CA SER A 558 15.83 -5.35 -13.92
C SER A 558 16.84 -4.20 -13.80
N GLY A 559 17.72 -4.09 -14.79
CA GLY A 559 18.82 -3.14 -14.79
C GLY A 559 20.05 -3.63 -14.01
N ASN A 560 20.01 -4.86 -13.54
CA ASN A 560 21.17 -5.54 -13.01
C ASN A 560 22.22 -5.77 -14.10
N THR A 561 23.47 -5.87 -13.69
CA THR A 561 24.59 -6.25 -14.53
C THR A 561 25.24 -7.53 -14.00
N VAL A 562 25.99 -8.21 -14.84
CA VAL A 562 26.77 -9.39 -14.39
C VAL A 562 27.67 -9.08 -13.19
N PHE A 563 28.19 -7.86 -13.10
CA PHE A 563 29.06 -7.45 -11.98
C PHE A 563 28.26 -7.12 -10.73
N SER A 564 27.16 -6.34 -10.84
CA SER A 564 26.32 -6.03 -9.67
C SER A 564 25.66 -7.28 -9.11
N ASP A 565 25.24 -8.23 -9.93
CA ASP A 565 24.70 -9.52 -9.49
C ASP A 565 25.74 -10.35 -8.72
N ALA A 566 26.95 -10.43 -9.24
CA ALA A 566 28.04 -11.15 -8.55
C ALA A 566 28.36 -10.52 -7.19
N LEU A 567 28.42 -9.18 -7.10
CA LEU A 567 28.70 -8.45 -5.86
C LEU A 567 27.66 -8.72 -4.77
N ILE A 568 26.41 -8.86 -5.12
CA ILE A 568 25.33 -9.18 -4.17
C ILE A 568 25.07 -10.69 -4.03
N HIS A 569 25.96 -11.51 -4.55
CA HIS A 569 25.92 -12.98 -4.49
C HIS A 569 24.65 -13.57 -5.13
N VAL A 570 24.30 -13.13 -6.34
CA VAL A 570 23.30 -13.80 -7.17
C VAL A 570 23.91 -15.04 -7.77
N THR A 571 23.37 -16.20 -7.43
CA THR A 571 23.85 -17.49 -7.90
C THR A 571 22.97 -18.07 -9.00
N GLU A 572 21.70 -17.65 -9.07
CA GLU A 572 20.70 -18.18 -9.99
C GLU A 572 19.85 -17.07 -10.61
N ALA A 573 19.26 -17.36 -11.77
CA ALA A 573 18.25 -16.51 -12.39
C ALA A 573 17.03 -17.34 -12.79
N VAL A 574 15.84 -16.79 -12.58
CA VAL A 574 14.58 -17.36 -13.04
C VAL A 574 13.98 -16.45 -14.10
N ASN A 575 13.67 -16.99 -15.29
CA ASN A 575 13.24 -16.19 -16.42
C ASN A 575 12.30 -16.97 -17.34
N VAL A 576 11.39 -16.28 -18.01
CA VAL A 576 10.54 -16.87 -19.07
C VAL A 576 11.33 -16.93 -20.38
N ASN A 577 11.98 -15.84 -20.73
CA ASN A 577 12.78 -15.74 -21.94
C ASN A 577 14.13 -16.46 -21.77
N ARG A 578 14.76 -16.80 -22.90
CA ARG A 578 16.11 -17.37 -22.87
C ARG A 578 17.12 -16.27 -22.50
N LEU A 579 17.94 -16.56 -21.50
CA LEU A 579 19.07 -15.71 -21.12
C LEU A 579 20.31 -16.00 -21.98
N ASP A 580 21.22 -15.03 -22.04
CA ASP A 580 22.48 -15.16 -22.77
C ASP A 580 23.39 -16.23 -22.12
N SER A 581 23.85 -17.17 -22.90
CA SER A 581 24.68 -18.29 -22.44
C SER A 581 26.08 -17.87 -22.01
N SER A 582 26.56 -16.70 -22.40
CA SER A 582 27.82 -16.14 -21.90
C SER A 582 27.69 -15.67 -20.43
N LEU A 583 26.48 -15.29 -19.99
CA LEU A 583 26.24 -14.81 -18.63
C LEU A 583 25.57 -15.87 -17.74
N TYR A 584 24.75 -16.75 -18.31
CA TYR A 584 23.94 -17.71 -17.56
C TYR A 584 23.90 -19.08 -18.22
N THR A 585 24.11 -20.13 -17.46
CA THR A 585 23.99 -21.52 -17.91
C THR A 585 22.63 -22.10 -17.53
N LEU A 586 21.90 -22.65 -18.53
CA LEU A 586 20.59 -23.25 -18.29
C LEU A 586 20.70 -24.45 -17.36
N LYS A 587 20.02 -24.43 -16.22
CA LYS A 587 20.00 -25.48 -15.21
C LYS A 587 18.78 -26.40 -15.31
N LYS A 588 17.58 -25.80 -15.45
CA LYS A 588 16.32 -26.53 -15.51
C LYS A 588 15.27 -25.79 -16.34
N VAL A 589 14.44 -26.53 -17.06
CA VAL A 589 13.28 -26.01 -17.79
C VAL A 589 12.04 -26.47 -17.07
N GLY A 590 11.05 -25.55 -16.91
CA GLY A 590 9.76 -25.89 -16.35
C GLY A 590 9.04 -26.99 -17.15
N THR A 591 8.28 -27.82 -16.47
CA THR A 591 7.42 -28.87 -17.02
C THR A 591 5.95 -28.55 -16.74
N ASP A 592 5.04 -29.36 -17.28
CA ASP A 592 3.60 -29.28 -16.96
C ASP A 592 2.96 -27.89 -17.19
N GLY A 593 3.40 -27.18 -18.23
CA GLY A 593 2.91 -25.85 -18.59
C GLY A 593 3.62 -24.68 -17.90
N CYS A 594 4.54 -24.94 -16.98
CA CYS A 594 5.37 -23.91 -16.37
C CYS A 594 6.33 -23.31 -17.42
N GLN A 595 6.17 -22.03 -17.69
CA GLN A 595 6.96 -21.33 -18.74
C GLN A 595 8.36 -20.90 -18.28
N TYR A 596 8.65 -20.98 -16.98
CA TYR A 596 9.90 -20.52 -16.39
C TYR A 596 11.06 -21.49 -16.62
N LYS A 597 12.25 -20.90 -16.63
CA LYS A 597 13.54 -21.59 -16.73
C LYS A 597 14.42 -21.13 -15.59
N LEU A 598 15.18 -22.04 -15.01
CA LEU A 598 16.19 -21.75 -13.99
C LEU A 598 17.58 -21.79 -14.63
N TYR A 599 18.37 -20.81 -14.34
CA TYR A 599 19.74 -20.67 -14.82
C TYR A 599 20.69 -20.52 -13.62
N THR A 600 21.93 -20.97 -13.80
CA THR A 600 23.06 -20.66 -12.90
C THR A 600 23.82 -19.48 -13.46
N ALA A 601 24.17 -18.50 -12.63
CA ALA A 601 25.03 -17.38 -13.01
C ALA A 601 26.47 -17.89 -13.28
N ASN A 602 27.06 -17.50 -14.41
CA ASN A 602 28.40 -17.96 -14.80
C ASN A 602 29.49 -17.24 -13.96
N TYR A 603 29.23 -16.05 -13.48
CA TYR A 603 30.16 -15.23 -12.70
C TYR A 603 29.63 -15.05 -11.29
N GLN A 604 30.35 -15.56 -10.29
CA GLN A 604 29.95 -15.51 -8.89
C GLN A 604 31.10 -15.06 -8.03
N LEU A 605 30.82 -14.21 -7.03
CA LEU A 605 31.74 -13.81 -5.96
C LEU A 605 31.24 -14.39 -4.62
N PRO A 606 32.10 -14.60 -3.61
CA PRO A 606 31.68 -15.09 -2.30
C PRO A 606 30.74 -14.10 -1.64
N PHE A 607 29.87 -14.58 -0.72
CA PHE A 607 28.95 -13.74 0.02
C PHE A 607 29.65 -12.64 0.84
N ALA A 608 30.81 -12.92 1.41
CA ALA A 608 31.67 -11.91 2.02
C ALA A 608 33.00 -11.83 1.23
N MET A 609 33.27 -10.67 0.68
CA MET A 609 34.48 -10.38 -0.08
C MET A 609 35.55 -9.82 0.87
N VAL A 610 36.68 -10.53 1.00
CA VAL A 610 37.81 -10.10 1.84
C VAL A 610 38.83 -9.33 0.99
N THR A 611 39.11 -8.09 1.37
CA THR A 611 40.07 -7.19 0.70
C THR A 611 40.83 -6.36 1.71
N ASP A 612 41.66 -5.43 1.25
CA ASP A 612 42.34 -4.50 2.14
C ASP A 612 41.44 -3.33 2.60
N SER A 613 41.77 -2.70 3.70
CA SER A 613 40.99 -1.63 4.32
C SER A 613 41.03 -0.30 3.55
N SER A 614 41.79 -0.18 2.44
CA SER A 614 41.84 1.03 1.64
C SER A 614 40.50 1.32 0.94
N VAL A 615 39.65 0.30 0.79
CA VAL A 615 38.27 0.45 0.26
C VAL A 615 37.42 1.47 1.04
N LYS A 616 37.72 1.70 2.34
CA LYS A 616 37.05 2.73 3.16
C LYS A 616 37.31 4.16 2.67
N ASN A 617 38.44 4.38 2.00
CA ASN A 617 38.88 5.69 1.55
C ASN A 617 38.35 6.01 0.13
N VAL A 618 37.62 5.08 -0.46
CA VAL A 618 37.05 5.22 -1.80
C VAL A 618 35.81 6.14 -1.71
N ASP A 619 35.78 7.18 -2.54
CA ASP A 619 34.65 8.11 -2.61
C ASP A 619 33.52 7.51 -3.46
N PHE A 620 32.66 6.71 -2.83
CA PHE A 620 31.45 6.19 -3.47
C PHE A 620 30.33 7.23 -3.59
N ASN A 621 30.48 8.42 -2.99
CA ASN A 621 29.46 9.47 -2.99
C ASN A 621 29.68 10.53 -4.07
N LYS A 622 30.74 10.36 -4.91
CA LYS A 622 30.96 11.28 -6.02
C LYS A 622 29.74 11.31 -6.93
N ASP A 623 29.14 12.46 -7.00
CA ASP A 623 27.92 12.71 -7.75
C ASP A 623 28.27 13.27 -9.13
N PHE A 624 28.01 12.49 -10.18
CA PHE A 624 28.26 12.91 -11.57
C PHE A 624 27.16 13.82 -12.11
N THR A 625 26.00 13.85 -11.48
CA THR A 625 24.88 14.69 -11.92
C THR A 625 25.13 16.18 -11.68
N LYS A 626 26.00 16.54 -10.74
CA LYS A 626 26.30 17.95 -10.39
C LYS A 626 27.25 18.67 -11.34
N ASN A 627 27.97 17.97 -12.19
CA ASN A 627 28.96 18.57 -13.10
C ASN A 627 28.41 18.95 -14.48
N GLU A 628 27.18 18.59 -14.83
CA GLU A 628 26.52 19.10 -16.02
C GLU A 628 25.66 20.31 -15.63
N ALA A 629 26.23 21.52 -15.89
CA ALA A 629 25.86 22.81 -15.37
C ALA A 629 24.51 23.39 -15.80
N THR A 630 23.40 22.70 -15.64
CA THR A 630 22.07 23.32 -15.92
C THR A 630 20.90 22.72 -15.09
N MET A 631 21.11 22.09 -13.96
CA MET A 631 19.98 21.69 -13.11
C MET A 631 19.95 22.54 -11.85
N SER A 632 18.89 23.34 -11.71
CA SER A 632 18.62 24.15 -10.52
C SER A 632 18.49 23.24 -9.29
N ALA A 633 19.15 23.63 -8.20
CA ALA A 633 19.26 22.91 -6.93
C ALA A 633 17.95 22.80 -6.13
N GLU A 634 16.77 22.99 -6.74
CA GLU A 634 15.50 23.16 -6.03
C GLU A 634 14.51 22.00 -6.15
N SER A 635 14.78 20.97 -6.94
CA SER A 635 13.89 19.79 -6.98
C SER A 635 14.52 18.60 -6.27
N GLU A 636 14.40 18.53 -4.96
CA GLU A 636 14.56 17.27 -4.19
C GLU A 636 13.47 16.24 -4.53
N ASP A 637 12.72 16.51 -5.59
CA ASP A 637 11.65 15.67 -6.05
C ASP A 637 12.17 14.43 -6.78
N TYR A 638 11.63 13.33 -6.42
CA TYR A 638 11.41 11.98 -6.93
C TYR A 638 12.07 11.58 -8.27
N ASN A 639 12.49 12.53 -9.11
CA ASN A 639 12.95 12.37 -10.47
C ASN A 639 14.48 12.47 -10.67
N ASP A 640 15.26 12.77 -9.64
CA ASP A 640 16.72 12.95 -9.75
C ASP A 640 17.53 11.63 -9.81
N ASN A 641 16.97 10.59 -10.38
CA ASN A 641 17.66 9.33 -10.49
C ASN A 641 18.14 9.10 -11.92
N ASN A 642 19.08 9.90 -12.31
CA ASN A 642 19.79 9.68 -13.54
C ASN A 642 20.76 8.51 -13.32
N CYS A 643 20.51 7.36 -13.93
CA CYS A 643 21.44 6.24 -13.93
C CYS A 643 22.52 6.34 -15.01
N SER A 644 22.63 7.49 -15.69
CA SER A 644 23.44 7.68 -16.89
C SER A 644 24.86 7.16 -16.79
N LYS A 645 25.69 7.83 -15.99
CA LYS A 645 27.12 7.47 -15.84
C LYS A 645 27.48 7.02 -14.44
N ASP A 646 26.59 7.17 -13.44
CA ASP A 646 26.85 6.76 -12.08
C ASP A 646 27.19 5.26 -12.00
N TRP A 647 26.47 4.42 -12.74
CA TRP A 647 26.73 3.00 -12.74
C TRP A 647 28.13 2.63 -13.28
N ILE A 648 28.62 3.34 -14.30
CA ILE A 648 29.97 3.14 -14.85
C ILE A 648 31.00 3.44 -13.77
N TYR A 649 30.83 4.56 -13.08
CA TYR A 649 31.71 4.94 -11.98
C TYR A 649 31.67 3.91 -10.84
N MET A 650 30.47 3.55 -10.37
CA MET A 650 30.30 2.60 -9.26
C MET A 650 30.95 1.25 -9.57
N HIS A 651 30.78 0.75 -10.81
CA HIS A 651 31.38 -0.51 -11.24
C HIS A 651 32.89 -0.41 -11.30
N ASN A 652 33.44 0.64 -11.93
CA ASN A 652 34.88 0.80 -12.09
C ASN A 652 35.60 0.98 -10.76
N ILE A 653 35.04 1.77 -9.85
CA ILE A 653 35.68 2.05 -8.56
C ILE A 653 35.62 0.83 -7.63
N MET A 654 34.52 0.10 -7.63
CA MET A 654 34.37 -1.13 -6.84
C MET A 654 35.26 -2.25 -7.41
N TYR A 655 35.31 -2.40 -8.73
CA TYR A 655 36.22 -3.34 -9.36
C TYR A 655 37.66 -3.03 -8.99
N SER A 656 38.07 -1.77 -9.07
CA SER A 656 39.42 -1.35 -8.71
C SER A 656 39.77 -1.64 -7.25
N ALA A 657 38.82 -1.43 -6.34
CA ALA A 657 38.97 -1.72 -4.92
C ALA A 657 39.13 -3.24 -4.64
N LEU A 658 38.44 -4.09 -5.39
CA LEU A 658 38.47 -5.55 -5.20
C LEU A 658 39.64 -6.22 -5.97
N SER A 659 39.97 -5.76 -7.18
CA SER A 659 40.95 -6.36 -8.06
C SER A 659 42.36 -5.81 -7.85
N HIS A 660 42.46 -4.56 -7.37
CA HIS A 660 43.65 -3.70 -7.37
C HIS A 660 44.11 -3.27 -8.79
N ASP A 661 43.23 -3.40 -9.77
CA ASP A 661 43.42 -2.91 -11.14
C ASP A 661 42.68 -1.58 -11.36
N SER A 662 43.41 -0.49 -11.55
CA SER A 662 42.89 0.86 -11.75
C SER A 662 42.34 1.10 -13.16
N SER A 663 42.48 0.14 -14.09
CA SER A 663 42.00 0.31 -15.46
C SER A 663 40.46 0.19 -15.61
N GLY A 664 39.77 -0.13 -14.53
CA GLY A 664 38.30 -0.29 -14.52
C GLY A 664 37.82 -1.54 -15.25
N ILE A 665 36.54 -1.88 -15.07
CA ILE A 665 35.89 -3.05 -15.72
C ILE A 665 34.92 -2.61 -16.82
N VAL A 666 34.45 -1.37 -16.82
CA VAL A 666 33.45 -0.82 -17.76
C VAL A 666 34.12 0.14 -18.72
N THR A 667 33.84 -0.03 -20.02
CA THR A 667 34.29 0.86 -21.09
C THR A 667 33.06 1.46 -21.80
N GLU A 668 33.04 2.78 -22.01
CA GLU A 668 31.98 3.45 -22.78
C GLU A 668 32.18 3.18 -24.28
N TYR A 669 31.04 3.02 -24.98
CA TYR A 669 30.97 2.80 -26.44
C TYR A 669 29.88 3.70 -27.04
N GLY A 670 29.82 3.75 -28.34
CA GLY A 670 28.73 4.31 -29.08
C GLY A 670 28.80 5.80 -29.25
N THR A 671 29.51 6.25 -30.26
CA THR A 671 29.43 7.64 -30.76
C THR A 671 28.12 7.85 -31.51
N LEU A 672 27.38 8.88 -31.18
CA LEU A 672 26.18 9.30 -31.91
C LEU A 672 26.60 9.71 -33.35
N THR A 673 26.15 8.93 -34.33
CA THR A 673 26.56 9.11 -35.74
C THR A 673 25.46 9.71 -36.62
N ASP A 674 24.19 9.50 -36.25
CA ASP A 674 23.06 9.97 -37.06
C ASP A 674 21.84 10.21 -36.16
N THR A 675 21.02 11.21 -36.48
CA THR A 675 19.73 11.49 -35.90
C THR A 675 18.71 11.78 -36.97
N LYS A 676 17.63 10.97 -37.02
CA LYS A 676 16.57 11.10 -38.01
C LYS A 676 15.22 11.30 -37.36
N GLU A 677 14.41 12.17 -37.93
CA GLU A 677 12.99 12.27 -37.60
C GLU A 677 12.20 11.43 -38.60
N ILE A 678 11.31 10.59 -38.09
CA ILE A 678 10.39 9.80 -38.90
C ILE A 678 8.94 10.09 -38.49
N THR A 679 8.03 9.97 -39.45
CA THR A 679 6.58 10.01 -39.19
C THR A 679 6.07 8.59 -39.23
N VAL A 680 5.49 8.11 -38.09
CA VAL A 680 4.93 6.78 -37.98
C VAL A 680 3.45 6.83 -38.34
N ASN A 681 3.03 6.13 -39.39
CA ASN A 681 1.61 6.03 -39.76
C ASN A 681 0.90 5.05 -38.82
N ASN A 682 0.03 5.59 -37.97
CA ASN A 682 -0.68 4.88 -36.88
C ASN A 682 -1.83 3.98 -37.34
N ASN A 683 -1.69 3.20 -38.40
CA ASN A 683 -2.71 2.19 -38.74
C ASN A 683 -2.60 0.87 -37.94
N GLN A 684 -1.71 0.79 -36.97
CA GLN A 684 -1.47 -0.44 -36.18
C GLN A 684 -1.43 -0.27 -34.65
N VAL A 685 -1.75 0.88 -34.12
CA VAL A 685 -1.91 1.03 -32.66
C VAL A 685 -3.38 0.87 -32.33
N ALA A 686 -3.75 -0.33 -31.88
CA ALA A 686 -5.08 -0.62 -31.37
C ALA A 686 -5.47 0.35 -30.23
N GLU A 687 -6.72 0.76 -30.23
CA GLU A 687 -7.41 1.68 -29.29
C GLU A 687 -7.50 1.12 -27.86
N ASP A 688 -6.42 0.78 -27.22
CA ASP A 688 -6.47 0.21 -25.89
C ASP A 688 -5.83 1.13 -24.84
N ASN A 689 -6.74 1.90 -24.18
CA ASN A 689 -6.66 2.41 -22.80
C ASN A 689 -5.44 3.23 -22.38
N ILE A 690 -5.46 4.50 -22.77
CA ILE A 690 -4.66 5.55 -22.13
C ILE A 690 -5.61 6.37 -21.23
N ALA A 691 -5.23 6.54 -19.96
CA ALA A 691 -5.94 7.42 -19.04
C ALA A 691 -6.02 8.84 -19.62
N SER A 692 -7.21 9.43 -19.56
CA SER A 692 -7.73 10.45 -20.47
C SER A 692 -7.23 11.89 -20.28
N ASP A 693 -6.17 12.19 -19.54
CA ASP A 693 -5.95 13.57 -19.14
C ASP A 693 -5.19 14.45 -20.15
N ASN A 694 -4.68 13.92 -21.28
CA ASN A 694 -4.11 14.73 -22.37
C ASN A 694 -4.11 14.01 -23.72
N LEU A 695 -5.27 13.52 -24.16
CA LEU A 695 -5.40 12.70 -25.38
C LEU A 695 -5.09 13.47 -26.67
N GLU A 696 -5.33 14.77 -26.73
CA GLU A 696 -5.08 15.58 -27.94
C GLU A 696 -3.60 15.90 -28.14
N ASP A 697 -2.89 16.21 -27.07
CA ASP A 697 -1.43 16.47 -27.13
C ASP A 697 -0.65 15.18 -27.40
N TYR A 698 -1.09 14.08 -26.85
CA TYR A 698 -0.50 12.76 -27.04
C TYR A 698 -0.68 12.23 -28.47
N ARG A 699 -1.83 12.48 -29.12
CA ARG A 699 -2.10 12.06 -30.50
C ARG A 699 -1.27 12.82 -31.53
N THR A 700 -0.96 14.07 -31.30
CA THR A 700 -0.16 14.91 -32.20
C THR A 700 1.34 14.63 -32.10
N THR A 701 1.83 14.24 -30.94
CA THR A 701 3.25 13.88 -30.71
C THR A 701 3.59 12.44 -31.06
N GLN A 702 2.63 11.51 -30.96
CA GLN A 702 2.85 10.08 -31.27
C GLN A 702 3.24 9.77 -32.73
N ASN A 703 2.91 10.65 -33.66
CA ASN A 703 3.20 10.40 -35.07
C ASN A 703 4.64 10.76 -35.50
N LYS A 704 5.42 11.40 -34.63
CA LYS A 704 6.80 11.76 -34.92
C LYS A 704 7.76 11.13 -33.96
N HIS A 705 8.63 10.29 -34.48
CA HIS A 705 9.67 9.63 -33.71
C HIS A 705 11.04 10.14 -34.15
N ILE A 706 11.98 10.06 -33.23
CA ILE A 706 13.41 10.28 -33.46
C ILE A 706 14.10 8.93 -33.41
N ILE A 707 14.96 8.68 -34.40
CA ILE A 707 15.88 7.54 -34.40
C ILE A 707 17.28 8.10 -34.24
N GLN A 708 17.96 7.72 -33.18
CA GLN A 708 19.40 7.99 -32.99
C GLN A 708 20.19 6.71 -33.24
N THR A 709 21.26 6.85 -34.01
CA THR A 709 22.16 5.73 -34.37
C THR A 709 23.52 5.96 -33.73
N TYR A 710 23.97 4.96 -32.99
CA TYR A 710 25.24 4.93 -32.27
C TYR A 710 26.10 3.84 -32.89
N LYS A 711 27.39 4.13 -33.18
CA LYS A 711 28.31 3.13 -33.73
C LYS A 711 29.63 3.15 -32.98
N ASP A 712 30.20 1.98 -32.84
CA ASP A 712 31.53 1.77 -32.28
C ASP A 712 32.04 0.35 -32.60
N SER A 713 33.32 0.07 -32.26
CA SER A 713 33.92 -1.27 -32.34
C SER A 713 34.23 -1.78 -30.94
N VAL A 714 33.61 -2.89 -30.58
CA VAL A 714 33.83 -3.55 -29.28
C VAL A 714 35.07 -4.41 -29.39
N THR A 715 36.06 -4.22 -28.49
CA THR A 715 37.28 -5.02 -28.41
C THR A 715 37.25 -5.96 -27.21
N GLY A 716 37.63 -7.23 -27.40
CA GLY A 716 37.50 -8.28 -26.39
C GLY A 716 36.06 -8.75 -26.20
N THR A 717 35.83 -9.52 -25.14
CA THR A 717 34.48 -10.03 -24.80
C THR A 717 33.80 -9.09 -23.83
N LYS A 718 32.72 -8.46 -24.26
CA LYS A 718 31.98 -7.46 -23.44
C LYS A 718 30.50 -7.76 -23.34
N ALA A 719 29.98 -7.71 -22.15
CA ALA A 719 28.52 -7.60 -21.91
C ALA A 719 28.12 -6.12 -21.97
N VAL A 720 27.34 -5.73 -22.97
CA VAL A 720 27.02 -4.34 -23.29
C VAL A 720 25.64 -3.97 -22.74
N TYR A 721 25.59 -2.82 -22.09
CA TYR A 721 24.39 -2.26 -21.49
C TYR A 721 24.16 -0.82 -21.96
N MET A 722 22.91 -0.38 -21.92
CA MET A 722 22.50 0.98 -22.25
C MET A 722 21.78 1.61 -21.05
N SER A 723 22.12 2.85 -20.75
CA SER A 723 21.36 3.72 -19.83
C SER A 723 20.88 4.97 -20.56
N VAL A 724 19.80 5.57 -20.06
CA VAL A 724 19.34 6.88 -20.54
C VAL A 724 20.10 7.98 -19.80
N THR A 725 20.74 8.88 -20.57
CA THR A 725 21.64 9.91 -20.02
C THR A 725 20.93 11.09 -19.39
N ASP A 726 19.72 11.43 -19.88
CA ASP A 726 18.95 12.53 -19.35
C ASP A 726 17.47 12.12 -19.22
N ARG A 727 16.94 12.25 -18.03
CA ARG A 727 15.53 11.96 -17.74
C ARG A 727 14.63 13.16 -17.95
N LYS A 728 15.19 14.37 -17.92
CA LYS A 728 14.51 15.62 -18.25
C LYS A 728 14.95 16.08 -19.63
N ILE A 729 14.34 15.54 -20.64
CA ILE A 729 14.43 16.11 -21.97
C ILE A 729 13.38 17.25 -21.99
N GLY A 730 13.80 18.45 -21.56
CA GLY A 730 12.95 19.63 -21.40
C GLY A 730 12.37 19.78 -19.98
N ASP A 731 11.98 21.01 -19.63
CA ASP A 731 11.34 21.37 -18.34
C ASP A 731 9.91 20.81 -18.15
N SER A 732 9.40 20.08 -19.12
CA SER A 732 8.15 19.35 -18.94
C SER A 732 8.42 18.03 -18.25
N ASP A 733 7.50 17.61 -17.37
CA ASP A 733 7.42 16.31 -16.69
C ASP A 733 7.34 15.08 -17.64
N ALA A 734 7.91 15.18 -18.85
CA ALA A 734 8.07 14.06 -19.75
C ALA A 734 9.03 13.06 -19.10
N ASN A 735 8.47 12.22 -18.24
CA ASN A 735 9.12 11.10 -17.63
C ASN A 735 9.85 10.29 -18.70
N VAL A 736 11.06 9.84 -18.41
CA VAL A 736 11.76 8.82 -19.20
C VAL A 736 10.87 7.59 -19.43
N SER A 737 9.96 7.31 -18.50
CA SER A 737 8.91 6.32 -18.69
C SER A 737 8.08 6.58 -19.96
N ASN A 738 7.77 7.82 -20.29
CA ASN A 738 7.02 8.17 -21.51
C ASN A 738 7.88 7.98 -22.79
N LEU A 739 9.18 8.23 -22.73
CA LEU A 739 10.09 7.89 -23.82
C LEU A 739 10.12 6.38 -24.06
N PHE A 740 10.25 5.57 -23.02
CA PHE A 740 10.30 4.12 -23.14
C PHE A 740 8.96 3.46 -23.56
N ARG A 741 7.82 4.13 -23.40
CA ARG A 741 6.53 3.62 -23.92
C ARG A 741 6.50 3.40 -25.42
N SER A 742 7.31 4.16 -26.15
CA SER A 742 7.38 4.08 -27.60
C SER A 742 8.76 3.69 -28.12
N VAL A 743 9.68 3.29 -27.24
CA VAL A 743 11.06 3.01 -27.61
C VAL A 743 11.17 1.64 -28.27
N LYS A 744 11.81 1.65 -29.40
CA LYS A 744 12.34 0.47 -30.06
C LYS A 744 13.87 0.54 -30.06
N ILE A 745 14.51 -0.50 -29.59
CA ILE A 745 15.97 -0.62 -29.62
C ILE A 745 16.34 -1.71 -30.61
N THR A 746 17.22 -1.38 -31.51
CA THR A 746 17.77 -2.33 -32.51
C THR A 746 19.29 -2.37 -32.38
N VAL A 747 19.86 -3.57 -32.27
CA VAL A 747 21.30 -3.79 -32.19
C VAL A 747 21.72 -4.67 -33.36
N ASN A 748 22.63 -4.17 -34.19
CA ASN A 748 23.08 -4.85 -35.41
C ASN A 748 21.89 -5.37 -36.25
N GLY A 749 20.84 -4.53 -36.39
CA GLY A 749 19.64 -4.87 -37.17
C GLY A 749 18.62 -5.76 -36.44
N LYS A 750 18.90 -6.24 -35.24
CA LYS A 750 18.00 -7.08 -34.43
C LYS A 750 17.34 -6.29 -33.31
N GLU A 751 16.03 -6.39 -33.20
CA GLU A 751 15.26 -5.74 -32.12
C GLU A 751 15.53 -6.39 -30.76
N ILE A 752 15.78 -5.58 -29.75
CA ILE A 752 15.99 -5.99 -28.36
C ILE A 752 14.68 -5.85 -27.58
N ALA A 753 14.32 -6.90 -26.88
CA ALA A 753 13.17 -6.87 -25.97
C ALA A 753 13.52 -6.09 -24.70
N ILE A 754 12.71 -5.06 -24.39
CA ILE A 754 12.84 -4.31 -23.14
C ILE A 754 12.06 -5.07 -22.06
N PRO A 755 12.66 -5.42 -20.92
CA PRO A 755 11.98 -6.08 -19.82
C PRO A 755 10.80 -5.21 -19.29
N THR A 756 9.69 -5.85 -19.00
CA THR A 756 8.46 -5.17 -18.55
C THR A 756 7.81 -5.95 -17.42
N ILE A 757 7.27 -5.26 -16.41
CA ILE A 757 6.54 -5.92 -15.33
C ILE A 757 5.27 -6.56 -15.89
N GLY A 758 5.08 -7.83 -15.55
CA GLY A 758 3.93 -8.60 -15.99
C GLY A 758 4.14 -9.33 -17.30
N ASN A 759 3.15 -10.14 -17.67
CA ASN A 759 3.25 -11.07 -18.79
C ASN A 759 3.63 -10.36 -20.09
N VAL A 760 4.64 -10.90 -20.77
CA VAL A 760 5.17 -10.47 -22.07
C VAL A 760 4.10 -10.22 -23.16
N LYS A 761 2.90 -10.74 -22.98
CA LYS A 761 1.76 -10.54 -23.88
C LYS A 761 0.94 -9.27 -23.63
N ASN A 762 1.13 -8.58 -22.53
CA ASN A 762 0.35 -7.40 -22.16
C ASN A 762 1.18 -6.13 -22.24
N LYS A 763 0.96 -5.34 -23.28
CA LYS A 763 1.62 -4.08 -23.60
C LYS A 763 1.41 -2.93 -22.58
N TYR A 764 0.66 -3.11 -21.49
CA TYR A 764 0.16 -2.02 -20.63
C TYR A 764 1.06 -1.62 -19.46
N TYR A 765 2.09 -2.40 -19.13
CA TYR A 765 3.03 -2.10 -18.04
C TYR A 765 4.45 -1.87 -18.52
N THR A 766 4.60 -1.43 -19.74
CA THR A 766 5.84 -1.58 -20.46
C THR A 766 6.96 -0.67 -19.98
N THR A 767 6.71 0.44 -19.29
CA THR A 767 7.77 1.45 -19.22
C THR A 767 7.90 2.20 -17.91
N ASP A 768 6.84 2.35 -17.15
CA ASP A 768 6.89 3.12 -15.91
C ASP A 768 7.79 2.45 -14.84
N TYR A 769 8.09 1.18 -15.02
CA TYR A 769 8.82 0.37 -14.05
C TYR A 769 10.20 -0.07 -14.50
N ASN A 770 10.55 0.09 -15.77
CA ASN A 770 11.88 -0.25 -16.27
C ASN A 770 12.69 1.00 -16.60
N ASN A 771 13.25 1.62 -15.59
CA ASN A 771 14.13 2.77 -15.72
C ASN A 771 15.59 2.43 -15.37
N GLY A 772 15.93 1.14 -15.30
CA GLY A 772 17.27 0.62 -15.10
C GLY A 772 18.04 0.45 -16.41
N LEU A 773 19.18 -0.19 -16.33
CA LEU A 773 19.99 -0.53 -17.48
C LEU A 773 19.28 -1.53 -18.39
N ILE A 774 19.54 -1.46 -19.68
CA ILE A 774 19.02 -2.38 -20.67
C ILE A 774 20.21 -3.16 -21.24
N TYR A 775 20.17 -4.49 -21.10
CA TYR A 775 21.16 -5.38 -21.67
C TYR A 775 20.99 -5.47 -23.19
N LEU A 776 22.04 -5.15 -23.94
CA LEU A 776 22.05 -5.12 -25.41
C LEU A 776 22.59 -6.41 -26.05
N GLY A 777 23.39 -7.16 -25.31
CA GLY A 777 24.01 -8.42 -25.76
C GLY A 777 25.47 -8.55 -25.32
N THR A 778 26.05 -9.71 -25.60
CA THR A 778 27.51 -9.97 -25.49
C THR A 778 28.15 -9.93 -26.85
N PHE A 779 29.27 -9.18 -27.02
CA PHE A 779 29.98 -8.94 -28.25
C PHE A 779 31.44 -9.41 -28.14
N TYR A 780 32.03 -9.85 -29.28
CA TYR A 780 33.32 -10.50 -29.34
C TYR A 780 34.14 -9.92 -30.52
N ASP A 781 34.96 -8.90 -30.25
CA ASP A 781 35.77 -8.23 -31.25
C ASP A 781 34.99 -7.88 -32.54
N GLU A 782 33.88 -7.20 -32.42
CA GLU A 782 32.97 -6.87 -33.49
C GLU A 782 32.44 -5.43 -33.43
N ASP A 783 31.96 -4.94 -34.56
CA ASP A 783 31.31 -3.64 -34.65
C ASP A 783 29.91 -3.72 -34.07
N ILE A 784 29.53 -2.68 -33.33
CA ILE A 784 28.19 -2.50 -32.75
C ILE A 784 27.50 -1.28 -33.37
N GLU A 785 26.28 -1.49 -33.88
CA GLU A 785 25.35 -0.43 -34.25
C GLU A 785 24.11 -0.51 -33.42
N VAL A 786 23.85 0.53 -32.61
CA VAL A 786 22.63 0.62 -31.77
C VAL A 786 21.75 1.72 -32.33
N GLN A 787 20.51 1.37 -32.65
CA GLN A 787 19.49 2.35 -33.05
C GLN A 787 18.44 2.41 -31.97
N VAL A 788 18.16 3.62 -31.47
CA VAL A 788 17.16 3.91 -30.46
C VAL A 788 16.08 4.80 -31.07
N GLU A 789 14.89 4.25 -31.23
CA GLU A 789 13.71 4.95 -31.71
C GLU A 789 12.84 5.36 -30.51
N TYR A 790 12.51 6.64 -30.40
CA TYR A 790 11.72 7.17 -29.31
C TYR A 790 10.80 8.30 -29.79
N THR A 791 9.74 8.60 -29.02
CA THR A 791 8.82 9.69 -29.31
C THR A 791 9.58 11.01 -29.24
N ARG A 792 9.32 11.89 -30.20
CA ARG A 792 9.97 13.20 -30.33
C ARG A 792 9.96 13.99 -29.02
N PRO A 793 11.14 14.30 -28.42
CA PRO A 793 11.20 15.14 -27.23
C PRO A 793 11.19 16.63 -27.62
N TYR A 794 10.58 17.45 -26.76
CA TYR A 794 10.55 18.90 -26.88
C TYR A 794 11.25 19.52 -25.68
N ASP A 795 11.94 20.64 -25.88
CA ASP A 795 12.40 21.49 -24.80
C ASP A 795 11.25 22.36 -24.25
N SER A 796 11.49 23.10 -23.15
CA SER A 796 10.52 24.01 -22.55
C SER A 796 10.04 25.15 -23.47
N ALA A 797 10.75 25.42 -24.57
CA ALA A 797 10.39 26.38 -25.61
C ALA A 797 9.64 25.76 -26.80
N GLY A 798 9.38 24.42 -26.75
CA GLY A 798 8.72 23.67 -27.82
C GLY A 798 9.62 23.28 -28.99
N ASN A 799 10.97 23.41 -28.85
CA ASN A 799 11.89 22.95 -29.84
C ASN A 799 12.21 21.47 -29.69
N VAL A 800 12.43 20.79 -30.82
CA VAL A 800 12.82 19.38 -30.81
C VAL A 800 14.27 19.23 -30.41
N ILE A 801 14.55 18.36 -29.47
CA ILE A 801 15.92 18.01 -29.08
C ILE A 801 16.40 16.88 -30.00
N THR A 802 17.26 17.22 -30.95
CA THR A 802 17.78 16.25 -31.95
C THR A 802 19.29 16.13 -31.92
N ASP A 803 19.98 17.04 -31.25
CA ASP A 803 21.43 17.21 -31.30
C ASP A 803 22.18 16.59 -30.12
N LYS A 804 21.46 16.11 -29.11
CA LYS A 804 22.05 15.50 -27.93
C LYS A 804 21.85 13.98 -27.92
N SER A 805 22.88 13.28 -27.51
CA SER A 805 22.76 11.87 -27.16
C SER A 805 21.85 11.70 -25.94
N ILE A 806 20.83 10.84 -26.06
CA ILE A 806 19.90 10.52 -24.96
C ILE A 806 20.33 9.26 -24.20
N VAL A 807 21.28 8.52 -24.70
CA VAL A 807 21.73 7.26 -24.10
C VAL A 807 23.23 7.26 -23.88
N THR A 808 23.65 6.46 -22.88
CA THR A 808 25.04 6.03 -22.72
C THR A 808 25.10 4.53 -22.91
N ILE A 809 26.01 4.07 -23.74
CA ILE A 809 26.25 2.65 -24.03
C ILE A 809 27.61 2.30 -23.46
N ALA A 810 27.70 1.22 -22.67
CA ALA A 810 28.97 0.79 -22.11
C ALA A 810 28.99 -0.73 -21.90
N GLY A 811 30.18 -1.32 -21.96
CA GLY A 811 30.39 -2.76 -21.86
C GLY A 811 31.25 -3.14 -20.67
N ILE A 812 30.84 -4.19 -19.98
CA ILE A 812 31.59 -4.86 -18.89
C ILE A 812 32.52 -5.90 -19.52
N ASP A 813 33.80 -5.83 -19.19
CA ASP A 813 34.82 -6.77 -19.64
C ASP A 813 34.68 -8.13 -18.93
N LEU A 814 34.25 -9.15 -19.68
CA LEU A 814 34.03 -10.47 -19.15
C LEU A 814 35.32 -11.22 -18.81
N ASN A 815 36.46 -10.89 -19.45
CA ASN A 815 37.75 -11.47 -19.08
C ASN A 815 38.22 -10.91 -17.75
N LYS A 816 38.06 -9.62 -17.51
CA LYS A 816 38.32 -9.01 -16.20
C LYS A 816 37.41 -9.54 -15.11
N MET A 817 36.13 -9.76 -15.48
CA MET A 817 35.15 -10.36 -14.58
C MET A 817 35.58 -11.77 -14.17
N GLN A 818 35.98 -12.60 -15.13
CA GLN A 818 36.49 -13.94 -14.86
C GLN A 818 37.73 -13.90 -13.96
N SER A 819 38.72 -13.03 -14.27
CA SER A 819 39.93 -12.86 -13.44
C SER A 819 39.60 -12.46 -12.01
N LEU A 820 38.56 -11.63 -11.80
CA LEU A 820 38.10 -11.29 -10.45
C LEU A 820 37.46 -12.49 -9.74
N CYS A 821 36.62 -13.27 -10.43
CA CYS A 821 36.02 -14.50 -9.89
C CYS A 821 37.12 -15.51 -9.52
N ASP A 822 38.14 -15.68 -10.37
CA ASP A 822 39.28 -16.57 -10.10
C ASP A 822 40.10 -16.13 -8.87
N LYS A 823 40.27 -14.81 -8.67
CA LYS A 823 40.92 -14.24 -7.46
C LYS A 823 40.21 -14.64 -6.18
N TYR A 824 38.91 -14.80 -6.24
CA TYR A 824 38.04 -15.12 -5.08
C TYR A 824 37.62 -16.60 -5.02
N ALA A 825 38.03 -17.44 -5.97
CA ALA A 825 37.61 -18.85 -6.06
C ALA A 825 37.95 -19.66 -4.79
N ASP A 826 39.11 -19.42 -4.23
CA ASP A 826 39.60 -20.08 -2.98
C ASP A 826 39.22 -19.33 -1.70
N LYS A 827 38.60 -18.15 -1.80
CA LYS A 827 38.22 -17.28 -0.65
C LYS A 827 36.74 -17.39 -0.34
N GLN A 828 36.21 -18.60 -0.29
CA GLN A 828 34.80 -18.81 -0.01
C GLN A 828 34.45 -18.46 1.46
N SER A 829 33.25 -17.95 1.66
CA SER A 829 32.69 -17.69 2.99
C SER A 829 31.74 -18.81 3.40
N ASP A 830 31.89 -19.34 4.63
CA ASP A 830 30.87 -20.24 5.21
C ASP A 830 29.80 -19.41 5.90
N VAL A 831 28.56 -19.51 5.42
CA VAL A 831 27.45 -18.67 5.87
C VAL A 831 26.36 -19.53 6.46
N THR A 832 26.03 -19.26 7.72
CA THR A 832 24.88 -19.86 8.41
C THR A 832 23.94 -18.76 8.88
N TYR A 833 22.65 -19.02 8.90
CA TYR A 833 21.67 -18.02 9.27
C TYR A 833 20.57 -18.58 10.19
N THR A 834 20.00 -17.67 10.98
CA THR A 834 18.80 -17.89 11.77
C THR A 834 17.72 -16.89 11.33
N ASN A 835 16.57 -16.89 12.00
CA ASN A 835 15.49 -15.97 11.68
C ASN A 835 15.88 -14.48 11.77
N ASN A 836 16.87 -14.12 12.61
CA ASN A 836 17.26 -12.72 12.83
C ASN A 836 18.78 -12.52 12.95
N SER A 837 19.58 -13.52 12.62
CA SER A 837 21.03 -13.38 12.59
C SER A 837 21.66 -14.16 11.44
N VAL A 838 22.81 -13.70 10.98
CA VAL A 838 23.68 -14.40 10.06
C VAL A 838 25.08 -14.46 10.64
N THR A 839 25.70 -15.63 10.56
CA THR A 839 27.07 -15.89 10.95
C THR A 839 27.88 -16.20 9.70
N ILE A 840 28.96 -15.48 9.50
CA ILE A 840 29.82 -15.55 8.32
C ILE A 840 31.23 -15.86 8.79
N LYS A 841 31.85 -16.95 8.30
CA LYS A 841 33.25 -17.28 8.57
C LYS A 841 34.08 -16.97 7.36
N VAL A 842 35.14 -16.22 7.56
CA VAL A 842 36.10 -15.80 6.55
C VAL A 842 37.51 -15.81 7.11
N ASP A 843 38.47 -15.98 6.24
CA ASP A 843 39.91 -15.92 6.63
C ASP A 843 40.51 -14.59 6.15
N GLY A 844 41.12 -13.87 7.08
CA GLY A 844 41.95 -12.70 6.80
C GLY A 844 43.43 -13.10 6.64
N SER A 845 44.17 -12.42 5.80
CA SER A 845 45.59 -12.67 5.58
C SER A 845 46.35 -11.42 5.14
N GLY A 846 47.40 -11.05 5.90
CA GLY A 846 48.26 -9.93 5.55
C GLY A 846 47.49 -8.59 5.41
N ASN A 847 47.45 -8.01 4.22
CA ASN A 847 46.74 -6.78 3.98
C ASN A 847 45.19 -6.97 3.79
N ASP A 848 44.76 -8.23 3.51
CA ASP A 848 43.36 -8.57 3.35
C ASP A 848 42.70 -8.73 4.74
N ASN A 849 42.47 -7.60 5.40
CA ASN A 849 41.95 -7.49 6.76
C ASN A 849 40.61 -6.78 6.87
N TYR A 850 39.87 -6.73 5.77
CA TYR A 850 38.56 -6.07 5.68
C TYR A 850 37.56 -6.92 4.90
N ALA A 851 36.38 -7.14 5.46
CA ALA A 851 35.30 -7.89 4.82
C ALA A 851 34.17 -6.97 4.37
N ILE A 852 33.77 -7.09 3.12
CA ILE A 852 32.61 -6.41 2.51
C ILE A 852 31.49 -7.43 2.37
N ILE A 853 30.32 -7.13 2.95
CA ILE A 853 29.20 -8.05 3.06
C ILE A 853 27.96 -7.40 2.41
N PRO A 854 27.23 -8.10 1.53
CA PRO A 854 26.05 -7.57 0.85
C PRO A 854 24.80 -7.57 1.75
N ILE A 855 24.92 -6.88 2.87
CA ILE A 855 23.87 -6.54 3.82
C ILE A 855 23.88 -5.03 3.98
N ILE A 856 22.71 -4.39 3.84
CA ILE A 856 22.59 -2.94 3.93
C ILE A 856 22.87 -2.50 5.38
N LYS A 857 23.79 -1.54 5.55
CA LYS A 857 24.11 -0.97 6.85
C LYS A 857 22.87 -0.34 7.49
N SER A 858 22.64 -0.63 8.76
CA SER A 858 21.55 -0.07 9.55
C SER A 858 21.89 -0.09 11.04
N ASP A 859 21.41 0.91 11.79
CA ASP A 859 21.49 0.96 13.25
C ASP A 859 20.70 -0.18 13.94
N ASN A 860 19.93 -0.93 13.18
CA ASN A 860 19.20 -2.09 13.65
C ASN A 860 20.11 -3.34 13.77
N TRP A 861 21.33 -3.30 13.22
CA TRP A 861 22.29 -4.37 13.32
C TRP A 861 23.21 -4.21 14.54
N THR A 862 23.41 -5.27 15.27
CA THR A 862 24.55 -5.44 16.16
C THR A 862 25.51 -6.41 15.49
N VAL A 863 26.73 -5.96 15.23
CA VAL A 863 27.77 -6.75 14.56
C VAL A 863 28.88 -7.07 15.53
N THR A 864 29.30 -8.34 15.52
CA THR A 864 30.44 -8.80 16.29
C THR A 864 31.44 -9.53 15.39
N VAL A 865 32.71 -9.37 15.65
CA VAL A 865 33.81 -10.15 15.05
C VAL A 865 34.48 -10.92 16.16
N ASN A 866 34.54 -12.25 16.05
CA ASN A 866 35.06 -13.14 17.06
C ASN A 866 34.46 -12.91 18.47
N GLY A 867 33.16 -12.63 18.51
CA GLY A 867 32.39 -12.37 19.73
C GLY A 867 32.54 -10.95 20.30
N VAL A 868 33.38 -10.10 19.72
CA VAL A 868 33.58 -8.70 20.16
C VAL A 868 32.75 -7.77 19.27
N LYS A 869 31.96 -6.87 19.89
CA LYS A 869 31.21 -5.86 19.15
C LYS A 869 32.15 -4.93 18.39
N CYS A 870 31.90 -4.70 17.14
CA CYS A 870 32.68 -3.82 16.27
C CYS A 870 31.83 -2.74 15.62
N ASP A 871 32.50 -1.65 15.20
CA ASP A 871 31.90 -0.63 14.34
C ASP A 871 31.87 -1.14 12.88
N THR A 872 30.92 -0.63 12.12
CA THR A 872 30.71 -1.01 10.72
C THR A 872 30.76 0.22 9.83
N ASP A 873 31.29 0.05 8.63
CA ASP A 873 31.31 1.08 7.61
C ASP A 873 30.23 0.83 6.55
N GLU A 874 29.72 1.89 5.94
CA GLU A 874 28.89 1.78 4.75
C GLU A 874 29.78 1.82 3.51
N ILE A 875 29.71 0.78 2.70
CA ILE A 875 30.48 0.66 1.47
C ILE A 875 29.53 0.69 0.28
N ALA A 876 29.75 1.65 -0.61
CA ALA A 876 28.99 1.80 -1.85
C ALA A 876 27.46 1.81 -1.68
N GLY A 877 26.98 2.19 -0.49
CA GLY A 877 25.56 2.40 -0.17
C GLY A 877 24.71 1.15 0.04
N ILE A 878 25.18 -0.03 -0.34
CA ILE A 878 24.44 -1.30 -0.25
C ILE A 878 25.21 -2.42 0.46
N PHE A 879 26.43 -2.17 0.89
CA PHE A 879 27.26 -3.13 1.61
C PHE A 879 27.62 -2.64 3.01
N THR A 880 27.82 -3.58 3.92
CA THR A 880 28.41 -3.32 5.23
C THR A 880 29.84 -3.83 5.27
N GLY A 881 30.77 -2.97 5.64
CA GLY A 881 32.19 -3.30 5.80
C GLY A 881 32.57 -3.49 7.27
N VAL A 882 33.42 -4.44 7.55
CA VAL A 882 33.96 -4.71 8.89
C VAL A 882 35.44 -5.06 8.86
N ASN A 883 36.21 -4.60 9.88
CA ASN A 883 37.60 -5.04 10.07
C ASN A 883 37.64 -6.48 10.58
N ILE A 884 38.56 -7.26 10.07
CA ILE A 884 38.82 -8.63 10.49
C ILE A 884 40.29 -8.78 10.87
N ASN A 885 40.64 -9.85 11.59
CA ASN A 885 41.99 -10.18 11.98
C ASN A 885 42.61 -11.17 11.00
N ASP A 886 43.97 -11.34 11.10
CA ASP A 886 44.60 -12.44 10.40
C ASP A 886 44.13 -13.82 10.91
N GLY A 887 43.97 -14.75 9.98
CA GLY A 887 43.42 -16.08 10.25
C GLY A 887 41.87 -16.10 10.22
N SER A 888 41.28 -17.13 10.82
CA SER A 888 39.85 -17.36 10.79
C SER A 888 39.08 -16.35 11.65
N ASN A 889 38.03 -15.77 11.05
CA ASN A 889 37.15 -14.81 11.72
C ASN A 889 35.73 -15.27 11.63
N GLU A 890 34.98 -15.09 12.72
CA GLU A 890 33.54 -15.27 12.78
C GLU A 890 32.86 -13.91 12.92
N ILE A 891 32.12 -13.50 11.86
CA ILE A 891 31.36 -12.25 11.81
C ILE A 891 29.89 -12.58 12.04
N VAL A 892 29.28 -11.98 13.07
CA VAL A 892 27.87 -12.22 13.39
C VAL A 892 27.09 -10.92 13.33
N PHE A 893 26.07 -10.88 12.44
CA PHE A 893 25.06 -9.83 12.40
C PHE A 893 23.81 -10.29 13.13
N THR A 894 23.34 -9.50 14.10
CA THR A 894 22.09 -9.77 14.84
C THR A 894 21.15 -8.58 14.68
N PHE A 895 19.96 -8.84 14.12
CA PHE A 895 18.95 -7.81 13.85
C PHE A 895 18.08 -7.55 15.08
N LYS A 896 17.89 -6.26 15.39
CA LYS A 896 16.98 -5.81 16.44
C LYS A 896 16.38 -4.46 16.07
N PRO A 897 15.03 -4.37 15.86
CA PRO A 897 14.43 -3.10 15.47
C PRO A 897 14.66 -2.00 16.51
N SER A 898 15.08 -0.84 16.03
CA SER A 898 15.21 0.37 16.85
C SER A 898 13.87 0.74 17.47
N GLY A 899 13.87 1.19 18.72
CA GLY A 899 12.65 1.52 19.47
C GLY A 899 11.94 0.32 20.13
N ARG A 900 12.22 -0.93 19.76
CA ARG A 900 11.52 -2.11 20.30
C ARG A 900 11.64 -2.24 21.81
N ASN A 901 12.86 -2.12 22.37
CA ASN A 901 13.09 -2.23 23.81
C ASN A 901 12.39 -1.09 24.56
N ALA A 902 12.59 0.17 24.12
CA ALA A 902 11.96 1.33 24.73
C ALA A 902 10.43 1.22 24.69
N GLY A 903 9.88 0.83 23.53
CA GLY A 903 8.45 0.61 23.35
C GLY A 903 7.90 -0.47 24.28
N THR A 904 8.61 -1.59 24.42
CA THR A 904 8.21 -2.68 25.32
C THR A 904 8.22 -2.21 26.79
N ILE A 905 9.26 -1.49 27.21
CA ILE A 905 9.35 -0.94 28.59
C ILE A 905 8.20 0.03 28.85
N ILE A 906 7.95 0.96 27.93
CA ILE A 906 6.83 1.93 28.06
C ILE A 906 5.50 1.20 28.16
N SER A 907 5.23 0.24 27.29
CA SER A 907 3.98 -0.54 27.32
C SER A 907 3.81 -1.30 28.63
N LEU A 908 4.87 -1.92 29.15
CA LEU A 908 4.83 -2.62 30.44
C LEU A 908 4.60 -1.67 31.62
N ILE A 909 5.27 -0.52 31.67
CA ILE A 909 5.06 0.49 32.70
C ILE A 909 3.59 0.95 32.68
N ILE A 910 3.07 1.30 31.51
CA ILE A 910 1.67 1.74 31.36
C ILE A 910 0.70 0.64 31.79
N LEU A 911 0.97 -0.62 31.43
CA LEU A 911 0.13 -1.76 31.83
C LEU A 911 0.11 -1.93 33.36
N ILE A 912 1.28 -1.88 33.99
CA ILE A 912 1.39 -1.99 35.46
C ILE A 912 0.65 -0.83 36.14
N VAL A 913 0.91 0.41 35.73
CA VAL A 913 0.23 1.60 36.28
C VAL A 913 -1.28 1.48 36.09
N MET A 914 -1.75 1.07 34.92
CA MET A 914 -3.17 0.87 34.63
C MET A 914 -3.79 -0.15 35.58
N ILE A 915 -3.15 -1.32 35.78
CA ILE A 915 -3.64 -2.37 36.69
C ILE A 915 -3.68 -1.85 38.12
N VAL A 916 -2.65 -1.18 38.61
CA VAL A 916 -2.58 -0.58 39.96
C VAL A 916 -3.71 0.43 40.16
N LEU A 917 -3.90 1.34 39.19
CA LEU A 917 -4.98 2.34 39.25
C LEU A 917 -6.36 1.67 39.23
N MET A 918 -6.55 0.61 38.45
CA MET A 918 -7.81 -0.16 38.46
C MET A 918 -8.11 -0.80 39.84
N VAL A 919 -7.08 -1.37 40.49
CA VAL A 919 -7.23 -1.99 41.82
C VAL A 919 -7.55 -0.91 42.88
N ILE A 920 -6.90 0.25 42.79
CA ILE A 920 -7.17 1.38 43.70
C ILE A 920 -8.59 1.92 43.48
N ASP A 921 -8.98 2.12 42.22
CA ASP A 921 -10.33 2.60 41.87
C ASP A 921 -11.41 1.64 42.35
N HIS A 922 -11.18 0.33 42.20
CA HIS A 922 -12.11 -0.69 42.69
C HIS A 922 -12.25 -0.71 44.22
N LYS A 923 -11.15 -0.48 44.95
CA LYS A 923 -11.13 -0.58 46.42
C LYS A 923 -11.51 0.73 47.13
N ARG A 924 -11.13 1.90 46.63
CA ARG A 924 -11.22 3.19 47.32
C ARG A 924 -11.96 4.27 46.53
N GLY A 925 -12.16 4.07 45.22
CA GLY A 925 -12.54 5.12 44.28
C GLY A 925 -11.39 6.12 44.04
N ILE A 926 -11.21 6.58 42.84
CA ILE A 926 -10.23 7.61 42.49
C ILE A 926 -10.98 8.92 42.23
N ASN A 927 -10.81 9.89 43.12
CA ASN A 927 -11.30 11.25 42.89
C ASN A 927 -10.20 12.08 42.20
N VAL A 928 -10.42 12.44 40.93
CA VAL A 928 -9.52 13.31 40.18
C VAL A 928 -9.64 14.74 40.72
N PRO A 929 -8.53 15.39 41.15
CA PRO A 929 -8.54 16.77 41.58
C PRO A 929 -9.17 17.70 40.54
N GLN A 930 -9.99 18.68 40.97
CA GLN A 930 -10.70 19.56 40.02
C GLN A 930 -9.76 20.32 39.08
N TRP A 931 -8.60 20.80 39.57
CA TRP A 931 -7.64 21.53 38.77
C TRP A 931 -7.05 20.67 37.65
N LEU A 932 -6.77 19.38 37.95
CA LEU A 932 -6.23 18.45 36.93
C LEU A 932 -7.28 18.15 35.84
N GLY A 933 -8.57 18.01 36.25
CA GLY A 933 -9.68 17.90 35.31
C GLY A 933 -9.88 19.15 34.44
N MET A 934 -9.64 20.36 35.00
CA MET A 934 -9.66 21.61 34.23
C MET A 934 -8.54 21.69 33.21
N CYS A 935 -7.30 21.40 33.63
CA CYS A 935 -6.12 21.39 32.73
C CYS A 935 -6.32 20.41 31.59
N ALA A 936 -6.71 19.17 31.87
CA ALA A 936 -6.95 18.15 30.85
C ALA A 936 -8.09 18.53 29.89
N SER A 937 -9.16 19.14 30.38
CA SER A 937 -10.23 19.65 29.51
C SER A 937 -9.72 20.78 28.61
N GLY A 938 -8.90 21.70 29.17
CA GLY A 938 -8.29 22.77 28.39
C GLY A 938 -7.41 22.24 27.28
N VAL A 939 -6.52 21.29 27.58
CA VAL A 939 -5.68 20.63 26.59
C VAL A 939 -6.52 19.88 25.55
N TYR A 940 -7.54 19.14 25.97
CA TYR A 940 -8.41 18.42 25.05
C TYR A 940 -9.12 19.34 24.06
N PHE A 941 -9.72 20.45 24.54
CA PHE A 941 -10.39 21.42 23.66
C PHE A 941 -9.39 22.21 22.79
N ALA A 942 -8.17 22.47 23.28
CA ALA A 942 -7.11 23.05 22.46
C ALA A 942 -6.72 22.12 21.29
N ILE A 943 -6.55 20.82 21.55
CA ILE A 943 -6.28 19.82 20.51
C ILE A 943 -7.41 19.79 19.46
N ILE A 944 -8.68 19.78 19.90
CA ILE A 944 -9.82 19.81 18.97
C ILE A 944 -9.84 21.09 18.14
N ALA A 945 -9.55 22.24 18.76
CA ALA A 945 -9.50 23.52 18.05
C ALA A 945 -8.38 23.52 16.99
N VAL A 946 -7.21 23.02 17.33
CA VAL A 946 -6.10 22.85 16.37
C VAL A 946 -6.50 21.90 15.24
N LEU A 947 -7.08 20.74 15.55
CA LEU A 947 -7.55 19.80 14.52
C LEU A 947 -8.62 20.44 13.61
N ALA A 948 -9.58 21.18 14.17
CA ALA A 948 -10.61 21.85 13.39
C ALA A 948 -10.03 22.93 12.46
N VAL A 949 -9.03 23.69 12.92
CA VAL A 949 -8.37 24.70 12.11
C VAL A 949 -7.50 24.07 11.03
N VAL A 950 -6.61 23.15 11.40
CA VAL A 950 -5.60 22.58 10.49
C VAL A 950 -6.23 21.64 9.46
N MET A 951 -7.19 20.80 9.86
CA MET A 951 -7.78 19.80 8.97
C MET A 951 -8.95 20.32 8.14
N PHE A 952 -9.62 21.40 8.56
CA PHE A 952 -10.85 21.86 7.91
C PHE A 952 -10.82 23.35 7.56
N ALA A 953 -10.59 24.25 8.52
CA ALA A 953 -10.74 25.69 8.26
C ALA A 953 -9.72 26.18 7.22
N ILE A 954 -8.43 25.90 7.42
CA ILE A 954 -7.37 26.33 6.49
C ILE A 954 -7.53 25.67 5.10
N PRO A 955 -7.69 24.34 4.96
CA PRO A 955 -7.90 23.72 3.66
C PRO A 955 -9.10 24.26 2.90
N LEU A 956 -10.24 24.48 3.58
CA LEU A 956 -11.43 25.02 2.95
C LEU A 956 -11.26 26.48 2.49
N VAL A 957 -10.65 27.31 3.33
CA VAL A 957 -10.36 28.71 2.95
C VAL A 957 -9.39 28.74 1.76
N ALA A 958 -8.34 27.94 1.78
CA ALA A 958 -7.40 27.82 0.68
C ALA A 958 -8.09 27.38 -0.64
N SER A 959 -8.98 26.38 -0.57
CA SER A 959 -9.74 25.91 -1.70
C SER A 959 -10.71 26.97 -2.24
N VAL A 960 -11.42 27.68 -1.37
CA VAL A 960 -12.34 28.77 -1.76
C VAL A 960 -11.58 29.90 -2.45
N ILE A 961 -10.46 30.37 -1.87
CA ILE A 961 -9.64 31.45 -2.44
C ILE A 961 -9.11 31.05 -3.82
N ALA A 962 -8.54 29.83 -3.97
CA ALA A 962 -8.02 29.35 -5.24
C ALA A 962 -9.09 29.30 -6.33
N ASN A 963 -10.29 28.84 -6.01
CA ASN A 963 -11.39 28.75 -6.98
C ASN A 963 -11.96 30.14 -7.32
N ILE A 964 -11.98 31.11 -6.39
CA ILE A 964 -12.36 32.48 -6.68
C ILE A 964 -11.33 33.13 -7.64
N GLN A 965 -10.02 32.92 -7.40
CA GLN A 965 -8.97 33.42 -8.27
C GLN A 965 -9.01 32.83 -9.69
N TYR A 966 -9.52 31.61 -9.83
CA TYR A 966 -9.69 30.97 -11.13
C TYR A 966 -10.90 31.48 -11.90
N ILE A 967 -11.95 31.97 -11.20
CA ILE A 967 -13.19 32.50 -11.82
C ILE A 967 -13.04 34.00 -12.18
N LEU A 968 -12.27 34.75 -11.41
CA LEU A 968 -11.93 36.15 -11.70
C LEU A 968 -10.77 36.29 -12.70
#